data_f097bd5e348f3a0b33b3ac1d4e653216
#
_entry.id   f097bd5e348f3a0b33b3ac1d4e653216
#
_cell.length_a   1.000
_cell.length_b   1.000
_cell.length_c   1.000
_cell.angle_alpha   90.00
_cell.angle_beta   90.00
_cell.angle_gamma   90.00
#
_symmetry.space_group_name_H-M   'P 1'
#
loop_
_entity.id
_entity.type
_entity.pdbx_description
1 polymer ?
#
loop_
_entity_poly.entity_id
_entity_poly.type
_entity_poly.pdbx_seq_one_letter_code
_entity_poly.pdbx_strand_id
1 'polypeptide(L)'
;MEFSAEALLGPEGLLAQTLECYEYRPEQIQMAEHVFRVLQNREHGLIEAGTGVGKSLAYLLPLIFYAVEENRLAVVATNTLTLQEQLFHRDIPFLKVVLPFDFSVEVFKGRSNYLCLRRLQEVMHGRGSQLSLLDNAAEMLGVLQNWAEETETGDYQDAPLPVPWELWSEICCEKESCPEELCAHFKRCFYWQLRHRLSKAHLVITNQAMLLADARTEGRVLPSFDAVVIDEAHNLEDVATNAYSHVLNRREFLAYYRMGVQLQNVLRELVPEYVVQDLYLTLDHLVREAGQYFSQIESLITRPTVPLTPQNLPAFSQTTLGKHLKDVQELLKECGLDEEGEALGLAEQFSAFTTRLLDDLELILSGADPSFTYWADIQNGEPCLNAAPIQIGTLLQETLFSKTPSVILTSATLSTNQSFAYIQSQLGLEEASGLILGSPFAYDRQAILCVPKEARNPKDPRYAHYVGYLILRTAAATRGGVLALFTSYSLMDEVAEAIWPKLEAEGYALYKQGDGPRLSLIQSFKDNPRSLLFGTNSFWEGIDVPGEALKAVVITRLPFTVPDRPVTAARLEAIAQAGGNPFLEYSVPQAILRLKQGFGRLIRTKQDRGGVVILDERILSASYGASFLESLPPARFTRELDELRTLFGN
;
A
#
# COMPACT_ATOMS: atom_id res chain seq x y z
N MET A 1 -30.41 -15.98 11.15
CA MET A 1 -30.97 -15.80 9.77
C MET A 1 -29.95 -16.39 8.82
N GLU A 2 -30.36 -17.33 8.01
CA GLU A 2 -29.46 -17.99 7.07
C GLU A 2 -29.03 -16.99 5.94
N PHE A 3 -27.75 -16.96 5.59
CA PHE A 3 -27.27 -16.10 4.51
C PHE A 3 -27.81 -16.55 3.16
N SER A 4 -28.34 -15.61 2.40
CA SER A 4 -28.77 -15.80 1.01
C SER A 4 -28.40 -14.58 0.18
N ALA A 5 -27.44 -14.74 -0.72
CA ALA A 5 -27.04 -13.65 -1.60
C ALA A 5 -28.19 -13.14 -2.48
N GLU A 6 -29.06 -14.05 -2.97
CA GLU A 6 -30.25 -13.68 -3.76
C GLU A 6 -31.27 -12.87 -2.95
N ALA A 7 -31.52 -13.23 -1.68
CA ALA A 7 -32.43 -12.48 -0.83
C ALA A 7 -31.92 -11.07 -0.48
N LEU A 8 -30.60 -10.87 -0.51
CA LEU A 8 -29.97 -9.57 -0.22
C LEU A 8 -29.75 -8.74 -1.48
N LEU A 9 -29.17 -9.35 -2.52
CA LEU A 9 -28.65 -8.70 -3.73
C LEU A 9 -29.48 -9.01 -4.99
N GLY A 10 -30.54 -9.78 -4.89
CA GLY A 10 -31.41 -10.10 -6.01
C GLY A 10 -32.26 -8.90 -6.46
N PRO A 11 -32.95 -9.01 -7.61
CA PRO A 11 -33.77 -7.92 -8.14
C PRO A 11 -34.95 -7.52 -7.23
N GLU A 12 -35.41 -8.43 -6.38
CA GLU A 12 -36.44 -8.20 -5.35
C GLU A 12 -35.82 -8.28 -3.95
N GLY A 13 -34.49 -8.29 -3.85
CA GLY A 13 -33.77 -8.43 -2.59
C GLY A 13 -33.82 -7.18 -1.72
N LEU A 14 -33.30 -7.32 -0.51
CA LEU A 14 -33.36 -6.28 0.51
C LEU A 14 -32.71 -4.95 0.07
N LEU A 15 -31.57 -5.02 -0.67
CA LEU A 15 -30.91 -3.83 -1.20
C LEU A 15 -31.75 -3.15 -2.30
N ALA A 16 -32.42 -3.93 -3.14
CA ALA A 16 -33.29 -3.39 -4.19
C ALA A 16 -34.51 -2.65 -3.61
N GLN A 17 -35.00 -3.07 -2.45
CA GLN A 17 -36.12 -2.41 -1.76
C GLN A 17 -35.69 -1.11 -1.05
N THR A 18 -34.38 -0.97 -0.76
CA THR A 18 -33.86 0.17 0.02
C THR A 18 -33.23 1.24 -0.85
N LEU A 19 -32.64 0.90 -1.98
CA LEU A 19 -31.94 1.82 -2.90
C LEU A 19 -32.86 2.28 -4.04
N GLU A 20 -33.09 3.57 -4.18
CA GLU A 20 -33.91 4.15 -5.28
C GLU A 20 -33.37 3.82 -6.69
N CYS A 21 -32.03 3.65 -6.83
CA CYS A 21 -31.36 3.37 -8.09
C CYS A 21 -30.56 2.06 -7.99
N TYR A 22 -31.20 0.96 -7.54
CA TYR A 22 -30.52 -0.32 -7.46
C TYR A 22 -30.27 -0.91 -8.85
N GLU A 23 -29.04 -1.30 -9.10
CA GLU A 23 -28.64 -2.06 -10.29
C GLU A 23 -28.35 -3.51 -9.93
N TYR A 24 -29.20 -4.41 -10.41
CA TYR A 24 -28.96 -5.84 -10.31
C TYR A 24 -27.72 -6.26 -11.10
N ARG A 25 -26.84 -7.02 -10.45
CA ARG A 25 -25.59 -7.54 -11.00
C ARG A 25 -25.40 -8.99 -10.60
N PRO A 26 -25.60 -9.94 -11.51
CA PRO A 26 -25.47 -11.37 -11.21
C PRO A 26 -24.05 -11.74 -10.75
N GLU A 27 -23.03 -11.06 -11.21
CA GLU A 27 -21.63 -11.24 -10.80
C GLU A 27 -21.45 -10.92 -9.30
N GLN A 28 -22.19 -9.94 -8.78
CA GLN A 28 -22.14 -9.58 -7.37
C GLN A 28 -22.72 -10.68 -6.48
N ILE A 29 -23.79 -11.32 -6.91
CA ILE A 29 -24.38 -12.48 -6.20
C ILE A 29 -23.42 -13.66 -6.23
N GLN A 30 -22.87 -14.00 -7.40
CA GLN A 30 -21.93 -15.11 -7.54
C GLN A 30 -20.69 -14.90 -6.64
N MET A 31 -20.20 -13.66 -6.54
CA MET A 31 -19.11 -13.32 -5.64
C MET A 31 -19.49 -13.53 -4.18
N ALA A 32 -20.66 -13.03 -3.76
CA ALA A 32 -21.12 -13.13 -2.37
C ALA A 32 -21.35 -14.59 -1.95
N GLU A 33 -21.92 -15.41 -2.83
CA GLU A 33 -22.11 -16.86 -2.59
C GLU A 33 -20.76 -17.58 -2.49
N HIS A 34 -19.81 -17.24 -3.36
CA HIS A 34 -18.49 -17.84 -3.33
C HIS A 34 -17.73 -17.47 -2.04
N VAL A 35 -17.76 -16.19 -1.64
CA VAL A 35 -17.16 -15.72 -0.37
C VAL A 35 -17.77 -16.48 0.81
N PHE A 36 -19.10 -16.59 0.87
CA PHE A 36 -19.77 -17.29 1.97
C PHE A 36 -19.39 -18.78 2.03
N ARG A 37 -19.35 -19.45 0.87
CA ARG A 37 -18.92 -20.86 0.79
C ARG A 37 -17.49 -21.06 1.29
N VAL A 38 -16.55 -20.17 0.88
CA VAL A 38 -15.15 -20.21 1.34
C VAL A 38 -15.06 -20.05 2.85
N LEU A 39 -15.83 -19.13 3.43
CA LEU A 39 -15.90 -18.91 4.88
C LEU A 39 -16.46 -20.13 5.63
N GLN A 40 -17.56 -20.71 5.15
CA GLN A 40 -18.16 -21.91 5.76
C GLN A 40 -17.23 -23.12 5.73
N ASN A 41 -16.52 -23.32 4.64
CA ASN A 41 -15.61 -24.45 4.46
C ASN A 41 -14.26 -24.25 5.16
N ARG A 42 -13.98 -23.04 5.67
CA ARG A 42 -12.66 -22.65 6.22
C ARG A 42 -11.54 -22.87 5.22
N GLU A 43 -11.77 -22.42 3.99
CA GLU A 43 -10.84 -22.50 2.87
C GLU A 43 -10.25 -21.11 2.55
N HIS A 44 -9.26 -21.08 1.67
CA HIS A 44 -8.78 -19.83 1.09
C HIS A 44 -9.43 -19.60 -0.28
N GLY A 45 -9.62 -18.32 -0.65
CA GLY A 45 -10.27 -17.93 -1.90
C GLY A 45 -9.50 -16.87 -2.69
N LEU A 46 -9.52 -17.01 -4.02
CA LEU A 46 -9.01 -16.02 -4.98
C LEU A 46 -10.15 -15.54 -5.86
N ILE A 47 -10.44 -14.25 -5.85
CA ILE A 47 -11.57 -13.70 -6.59
C ILE A 47 -11.09 -12.54 -7.46
N GLU A 48 -11.19 -12.72 -8.78
CA GLU A 48 -11.10 -11.61 -9.71
C GLU A 48 -12.51 -11.15 -10.06
N ALA A 49 -12.85 -9.92 -9.71
CA ALA A 49 -14.12 -9.31 -10.06
C ALA A 49 -13.86 -7.95 -10.72
N GLY A 50 -14.22 -7.81 -11.99
CA GLY A 50 -13.98 -6.62 -12.78
C GLY A 50 -14.54 -5.35 -12.16
N THR A 51 -14.14 -4.19 -12.69
CA THR A 51 -14.70 -2.91 -12.26
C THR A 51 -16.21 -2.89 -12.45
N GLY A 52 -16.94 -2.28 -11.50
CA GLY A 52 -18.39 -2.17 -11.57
C GLY A 52 -19.19 -3.34 -10.98
N VAL A 53 -18.57 -4.45 -10.60
CA VAL A 53 -19.29 -5.58 -9.95
C VAL A 53 -19.87 -5.20 -8.58
N GLY A 54 -19.28 -4.24 -7.87
CA GLY A 54 -19.69 -3.89 -6.52
C GLY A 54 -19.04 -4.81 -5.47
N LYS A 55 -17.75 -5.07 -5.63
CA LYS A 55 -16.94 -5.97 -4.79
C LYS A 55 -17.16 -5.75 -3.29
N SER A 56 -17.16 -4.48 -2.83
CA SER A 56 -17.25 -4.18 -1.40
C SER A 56 -18.48 -4.80 -0.75
N LEU A 57 -19.66 -4.59 -1.32
CA LEU A 57 -20.88 -5.19 -0.80
C LEU A 57 -20.89 -6.72 -0.95
N ALA A 58 -20.31 -7.23 -2.05
CA ALA A 58 -20.28 -8.66 -2.32
C ALA A 58 -19.44 -9.46 -1.30
N TYR A 59 -18.39 -8.85 -0.74
CA TYR A 59 -17.63 -9.52 0.32
C TYR A 59 -18.05 -9.10 1.74
N LEU A 60 -18.51 -7.84 1.94
CA LEU A 60 -18.92 -7.38 3.27
C LEU A 60 -20.15 -8.15 3.78
N LEU A 61 -21.16 -8.35 2.93
CA LEU A 61 -22.39 -9.03 3.35
C LEU A 61 -22.11 -10.43 3.91
N PRO A 62 -21.51 -11.37 3.17
CA PRO A 62 -21.23 -12.70 3.70
C PRO A 62 -20.27 -12.69 4.89
N LEU A 63 -19.30 -11.75 4.92
CA LEU A 63 -18.35 -11.63 6.01
C LEU A 63 -19.03 -11.16 7.32
N ILE A 64 -19.95 -10.19 7.23
CA ILE A 64 -20.73 -9.72 8.39
C ILE A 64 -21.65 -10.82 8.91
N PHE A 65 -22.35 -11.53 8.01
CA PHE A 65 -23.19 -12.67 8.41
C PHE A 65 -22.37 -13.74 9.13
N TYR A 66 -21.22 -14.13 8.55
CA TYR A 66 -20.30 -15.08 9.17
C TYR A 66 -19.84 -14.62 10.56
N ALA A 67 -19.39 -13.36 10.67
CA ALA A 67 -18.87 -12.81 11.93
C ALA A 67 -19.93 -12.77 13.04
N VAL A 68 -21.17 -12.42 12.71
CA VAL A 68 -22.28 -12.35 13.68
C VAL A 68 -22.79 -13.76 14.05
N GLU A 69 -22.95 -14.66 13.07
CA GLU A 69 -23.46 -16.01 13.29
C GLU A 69 -22.49 -16.85 14.13
N GLU A 70 -21.22 -16.82 13.82
CA GLU A 70 -20.19 -17.55 14.54
C GLU A 70 -19.70 -16.83 15.81
N ASN A 71 -20.13 -15.59 16.03
CA ASN A 71 -19.61 -14.70 17.08
C ASN A 71 -18.06 -14.62 17.04
N ARG A 72 -17.51 -14.40 15.85
CA ARG A 72 -16.08 -14.37 15.55
C ARG A 72 -15.70 -13.04 14.92
N LEU A 73 -14.49 -12.61 15.19
CA LEU A 73 -13.93 -11.43 14.52
C LEU A 73 -13.57 -11.77 13.08
N ALA A 74 -14.00 -10.93 12.16
CA ALA A 74 -13.54 -10.91 10.78
C ALA A 74 -12.78 -9.60 10.46
N VAL A 75 -11.87 -9.66 9.50
CA VAL A 75 -11.04 -8.52 9.12
C VAL A 75 -11.23 -8.18 7.63
N VAL A 76 -11.25 -6.91 7.30
CA VAL A 76 -11.09 -6.42 5.92
C VAL A 76 -9.82 -5.60 5.85
N ALA A 77 -8.87 -6.03 5.02
CA ALA A 77 -7.62 -5.34 4.78
C ALA A 77 -7.61 -4.71 3.39
N THR A 78 -7.56 -3.36 3.32
CA THR A 78 -7.49 -2.62 2.05
C THR A 78 -6.08 -2.15 1.75
N ASN A 79 -5.82 -1.71 0.51
CA ASN A 79 -4.50 -1.19 0.16
C ASN A 79 -4.27 0.25 0.66
N THR A 80 -5.30 1.11 0.74
CA THR A 80 -5.16 2.54 1.05
C THR A 80 -6.10 2.99 2.16
N LEU A 81 -5.69 4.05 2.87
CA LEU A 81 -6.54 4.72 3.87
C LEU A 81 -7.84 5.26 3.25
N THR A 82 -7.80 5.77 2.03
CA THR A 82 -9.00 6.27 1.33
C THR A 82 -10.05 5.18 1.13
N LEU A 83 -9.64 3.94 0.81
CA LEU A 83 -10.57 2.82 0.70
C LEU A 83 -11.13 2.41 2.07
N GLN A 84 -10.32 2.47 3.13
CA GLN A 84 -10.82 2.25 4.51
C GLN A 84 -11.93 3.26 4.86
N GLU A 85 -11.68 4.54 4.60
CA GLU A 85 -12.64 5.62 4.85
C GLU A 85 -13.93 5.43 4.05
N GLN A 86 -13.82 5.04 2.78
CA GLN A 86 -14.98 4.75 1.95
C GLN A 86 -15.83 3.61 2.54
N LEU A 87 -15.20 2.51 2.92
CA LEU A 87 -15.90 1.38 3.54
C LEU A 87 -16.59 1.81 4.84
N PHE A 88 -15.87 2.52 5.72
CA PHE A 88 -16.36 2.86 7.05
C PHE A 88 -17.43 3.94 7.06
N HIS A 89 -17.26 5.02 6.27
CA HIS A 89 -18.17 6.17 6.30
C HIS A 89 -19.31 6.07 5.30
N ARG A 90 -19.24 5.17 4.31
CA ARG A 90 -20.27 5.01 3.30
C ARG A 90 -20.93 3.63 3.32
N ASP A 91 -20.12 2.58 3.16
CA ASP A 91 -20.66 1.23 2.94
C ASP A 91 -21.20 0.63 4.26
N ILE A 92 -20.49 0.76 5.36
CA ILE A 92 -20.93 0.24 6.68
C ILE A 92 -22.18 0.94 7.22
N PRO A 93 -22.30 2.30 7.24
CA PRO A 93 -23.53 2.94 7.68
C PRO A 93 -24.75 2.54 6.84
N PHE A 94 -24.58 2.38 5.53
CA PHE A 94 -25.60 1.84 4.65
C PHE A 94 -26.03 0.44 5.07
N LEU A 95 -25.08 -0.48 5.29
CA LEU A 95 -25.37 -1.85 5.70
C LEU A 95 -26.03 -1.92 7.10
N LYS A 96 -25.68 -1.02 8.02
CA LYS A 96 -26.35 -0.91 9.33
C LYS A 96 -27.83 -0.53 9.25
N VAL A 97 -28.21 0.22 8.21
CA VAL A 97 -29.62 0.56 7.97
C VAL A 97 -30.38 -0.59 7.29
N VAL A 98 -29.71 -1.31 6.40
CA VAL A 98 -30.34 -2.33 5.56
C VAL A 98 -30.47 -3.67 6.28
N LEU A 99 -29.44 -4.09 7.02
CA LEU A 99 -29.44 -5.40 7.66
C LEU A 99 -30.38 -5.45 8.88
N PRO A 100 -31.17 -6.52 9.06
CA PRO A 100 -32.18 -6.64 10.13
C PRO A 100 -31.61 -7.04 11.49
N PHE A 101 -30.28 -6.92 11.67
CA PHE A 101 -29.58 -7.24 12.93
C PHE A 101 -28.41 -6.27 13.15
N ASP A 102 -28.06 -6.09 14.40
CA ASP A 102 -26.96 -5.22 14.80
C ASP A 102 -25.61 -5.92 14.64
N PHE A 103 -24.61 -5.14 14.21
CA PHE A 103 -23.21 -5.57 14.17
C PHE A 103 -22.27 -4.40 14.46
N SER A 104 -21.15 -4.70 15.07
CA SER A 104 -20.14 -3.71 15.44
C SER A 104 -18.96 -3.74 14.49
N VAL A 105 -18.49 -2.55 14.12
CA VAL A 105 -17.36 -2.36 13.20
C VAL A 105 -16.42 -1.30 13.76
N GLU A 106 -15.13 -1.56 13.74
CA GLU A 106 -14.10 -0.61 14.11
C GLU A 106 -13.07 -0.46 12.97
N VAL A 107 -12.50 0.74 12.84
CA VAL A 107 -11.37 0.99 11.93
C VAL A 107 -10.08 0.99 12.73
N PHE A 108 -9.10 0.24 12.26
CA PHE A 108 -7.79 0.17 12.89
C PHE A 108 -6.69 0.66 11.96
N LYS A 109 -6.04 1.75 12.37
CA LYS A 109 -4.90 2.37 11.68
C LYS A 109 -3.61 2.19 12.49
N GLY A 110 -2.46 2.48 11.90
CA GLY A 110 -1.19 2.50 12.62
C GLY A 110 -1.18 3.49 13.78
N ARG A 111 -0.42 3.22 14.84
CA ARG A 111 -0.37 4.03 16.07
C ARG A 111 -0.13 5.52 15.79
N SER A 112 0.71 5.85 14.83
CA SER A 112 1.02 7.24 14.45
C SER A 112 -0.17 8.04 13.89
N ASN A 113 -1.31 7.39 13.62
CA ASN A 113 -2.53 8.11 13.25
C ASN A 113 -3.32 8.63 14.46
N TYR A 114 -2.95 8.27 15.69
CA TYR A 114 -3.69 8.66 16.88
C TYR A 114 -2.90 9.64 17.74
N LEU A 115 -3.60 10.65 18.27
CA LEU A 115 -3.05 11.62 19.20
C LEU A 115 -2.62 10.95 20.51
N CYS A 116 -1.44 11.29 21.02
CA CYS A 116 -0.96 10.88 22.33
C CYS A 116 -1.10 12.03 23.33
N LEU A 117 -2.00 11.90 24.30
CA LEU A 117 -2.27 12.93 25.31
C LEU A 117 -1.01 13.28 26.14
N ARG A 118 -0.17 12.29 26.44
CA ARG A 118 1.09 12.49 27.17
C ARG A 118 2.07 13.34 26.34
N ARG A 119 2.31 12.97 25.09
CA ARG A 119 3.24 13.70 24.21
C ARG A 119 2.73 15.11 23.90
N LEU A 120 1.42 15.28 23.70
CA LEU A 120 0.83 16.60 23.54
C LEU A 120 1.15 17.50 24.74
N GLN A 121 0.99 16.99 25.97
CA GLN A 121 1.34 17.74 27.17
C GLN A 121 2.85 18.04 27.27
N GLU A 122 3.70 17.07 26.96
CA GLU A 122 5.16 17.24 26.99
C GLU A 122 5.60 18.35 26.02
N VAL A 123 5.06 18.36 24.81
CA VAL A 123 5.35 19.38 23.80
C VAL A 123 4.85 20.76 24.25
N MET A 124 3.64 20.86 24.81
CA MET A 124 3.09 22.12 25.34
C MET A 124 3.92 22.68 26.53
N HIS A 125 4.57 21.82 27.32
CA HIS A 125 5.46 22.24 28.41
C HIS A 125 6.91 22.50 27.98
N GLY A 126 7.14 22.64 26.65
CA GLY A 126 8.46 23.01 26.11
C GLY A 126 9.49 21.89 26.03
N ARG A 127 9.07 20.63 26.10
CA ARG A 127 9.95 19.46 25.95
C ARG A 127 10.09 18.96 24.49
N GLY A 128 9.55 19.70 23.50
CA GLY A 128 9.68 19.40 22.07
C GLY A 128 10.86 20.14 21.44
N SER A 129 11.75 19.42 20.76
CA SER A 129 13.06 19.94 20.35
C SER A 129 13.11 20.72 19.03
N GLN A 130 12.04 20.81 18.23
CA GLN A 130 12.10 21.43 16.88
C GLN A 130 10.92 22.37 16.52
N LEU A 131 10.00 22.64 17.43
CA LEU A 131 8.81 23.45 17.15
C LEU A 131 9.07 24.95 16.93
N SER A 132 10.27 25.45 17.23
CA SER A 132 10.67 26.85 17.02
C SER A 132 10.75 27.25 15.53
N LEU A 133 10.63 26.31 14.60
CA LEU A 133 10.72 26.53 13.17
C LEU A 133 9.35 26.57 12.44
N LEU A 134 8.25 26.25 13.15
CA LEU A 134 6.90 26.28 12.56
C LEU A 134 6.17 27.54 13.00
N ASP A 135 5.85 28.40 12.04
CA ASP A 135 4.96 29.53 12.27
C ASP A 135 3.58 29.02 12.78
N ASN A 136 3.08 29.58 13.87
CA ASN A 136 1.80 29.23 14.52
C ASN A 136 1.72 27.87 15.25
N ALA A 137 2.82 27.18 15.55
CA ALA A 137 2.79 25.90 16.27
C ALA A 137 2.05 25.97 17.60
N ALA A 138 2.25 27.03 18.36
CA ALA A 138 1.58 27.24 19.67
C ALA A 138 0.06 27.39 19.55
N GLU A 139 -0.43 28.09 18.52
CA GLU A 139 -1.85 28.22 18.25
C GLU A 139 -2.48 26.88 17.83
N MET A 140 -1.81 26.15 16.95
CA MET A 140 -2.25 24.81 16.53
C MET A 140 -2.32 23.84 17.72
N LEU A 141 -1.32 23.84 18.60
CA LEU A 141 -1.32 23.01 19.80
C LEU A 141 -2.47 23.37 20.75
N GLY A 142 -2.82 24.64 20.90
CA GLY A 142 -3.98 25.07 21.68
C GLY A 142 -5.30 24.55 21.10
N VAL A 143 -5.46 24.58 19.77
CA VAL A 143 -6.64 24.02 19.10
C VAL A 143 -6.69 22.49 19.28
N LEU A 144 -5.56 21.80 19.10
CA LEU A 144 -5.48 20.35 19.29
C LEU A 144 -5.74 19.91 20.73
N GLN A 145 -5.33 20.73 21.73
CA GLN A 145 -5.63 20.45 23.13
C GLN A 145 -7.15 20.52 23.39
N ASN A 146 -7.85 21.54 22.88
CA ASN A 146 -9.30 21.62 23.02
C ASN A 146 -10.00 20.46 22.31
N TRP A 147 -9.57 20.16 21.10
CA TRP A 147 -10.09 19.01 20.33
C TRP A 147 -9.87 17.67 21.04
N ALA A 148 -8.74 17.49 21.75
CA ALA A 148 -8.47 16.29 22.52
C ALA A 148 -9.46 16.02 23.67
N GLU A 149 -10.19 17.05 24.13
CA GLU A 149 -11.27 16.90 25.12
C GLU A 149 -12.62 16.54 24.50
N GLU A 150 -12.81 16.80 23.19
CA GLU A 150 -14.08 16.64 22.49
C GLU A 150 -14.11 15.41 21.57
N THR A 151 -12.94 15.01 21.02
CA THR A 151 -12.85 13.89 20.07
C THR A 151 -13.02 12.54 20.74
N GLU A 152 -13.72 11.63 20.07
CA GLU A 152 -13.84 10.22 20.48
C GLU A 152 -12.75 9.35 19.84
N THR A 153 -12.17 9.78 18.72
CA THR A 153 -11.23 9.00 17.93
C THR A 153 -9.78 9.37 18.16
N GLY A 154 -9.49 10.66 18.30
CA GLY A 154 -8.14 11.20 18.29
C GLY A 154 -7.37 10.92 17.00
N ASP A 155 -8.07 10.60 15.90
CA ASP A 155 -7.48 10.26 14.60
C ASP A 155 -6.99 11.53 13.89
N TYR A 156 -5.79 11.47 13.30
CA TYR A 156 -5.18 12.55 12.51
C TYR A 156 -6.10 13.13 11.44
N GLN A 157 -6.90 12.28 10.80
CA GLN A 157 -7.81 12.70 9.73
C GLN A 157 -9.03 13.47 10.26
N ASP A 158 -9.38 13.28 11.54
CA ASP A 158 -10.49 13.99 12.21
C ASP A 158 -10.02 15.31 12.85
N ALA A 159 -8.73 15.65 12.74
CA ALA A 159 -8.18 16.87 13.31
C ALA A 159 -8.90 18.11 12.74
N PRO A 160 -9.27 19.13 13.57
CA PRO A 160 -10.10 20.25 13.17
C PRO A 160 -9.39 21.25 12.25
N LEU A 161 -8.10 21.06 12.01
CA LEU A 161 -7.27 21.88 11.13
C LEU A 161 -6.21 20.99 10.43
N PRO A 162 -5.68 21.42 9.28
CA PRO A 162 -4.56 20.76 8.65
C PRO A 162 -3.32 20.84 9.55
N VAL A 163 -2.88 19.71 10.10
CA VAL A 163 -1.69 19.63 10.97
C VAL A 163 -0.49 19.19 10.11
N PRO A 164 0.60 19.98 10.03
CA PRO A 164 1.82 19.54 9.38
C PRO A 164 2.35 18.25 10.04
N TRP A 165 2.88 17.33 9.21
CA TRP A 165 3.38 16.04 9.72
C TRP A 165 4.53 16.21 10.73
N GLU A 166 5.32 17.25 10.57
CA GLU A 166 6.41 17.63 11.49
C GLU A 166 5.88 17.90 12.90
N LEU A 167 4.74 18.57 13.04
CA LEU A 167 4.09 18.80 14.33
C LEU A 167 3.39 17.53 14.82
N TRP A 168 2.65 16.85 13.93
CA TRP A 168 1.91 15.64 14.30
C TRP A 168 2.83 14.53 14.80
N SER A 169 3.99 14.33 14.18
CA SER A 169 4.97 13.32 14.58
C SER A 169 5.51 13.53 16.01
N GLU A 170 5.48 14.75 16.54
CA GLU A 170 5.88 15.03 17.91
C GLU A 170 4.79 14.70 18.95
N ILE A 171 3.52 14.64 18.54
CA ILE A 171 2.36 14.46 19.44
C ILE A 171 1.58 13.17 19.21
N CYS A 172 1.87 12.41 18.16
CA CYS A 172 1.18 11.13 17.87
C CYS A 172 1.66 10.00 18.79
N CYS A 173 0.90 8.90 18.80
CA CYS A 173 1.28 7.68 19.50
C CYS A 173 2.45 6.98 18.80
N GLU A 174 3.48 6.64 19.56
CA GLU A 174 4.60 5.79 19.14
C GLU A 174 4.66 4.54 20.02
N LYS A 175 5.14 3.43 19.46
CA LYS A 175 5.29 2.18 20.20
C LYS A 175 6.44 2.28 21.20
N GLU A 176 7.55 2.79 20.75
CA GLU A 176 8.83 2.82 21.44
C GLU A 176 8.82 3.72 22.70
N SER A 177 7.96 4.73 22.72
CA SER A 177 7.86 5.67 23.85
C SER A 177 6.60 5.50 24.70
N CYS A 178 5.77 4.47 24.44
CA CYS A 178 4.49 4.27 25.11
C CYS A 178 4.66 3.39 26.35
N PRO A 179 4.42 3.90 27.58
CA PRO A 179 4.49 3.09 28.81
C PRO A 179 3.25 2.21 29.01
N GLU A 180 2.38 2.11 28.01
CA GLU A 180 1.17 1.26 28.00
C GLU A 180 0.27 1.47 29.23
N GLU A 181 -0.03 0.44 29.99
CA GLU A 181 -0.93 0.49 31.15
C GLU A 181 -0.42 1.41 32.29
N LEU A 182 0.86 1.67 32.31
CA LEU A 182 1.50 2.55 33.30
C LEU A 182 1.38 4.05 32.96
N CYS A 183 0.85 4.37 31.78
CA CYS A 183 0.63 5.75 31.37
C CYS A 183 -0.45 6.43 32.20
N ALA A 184 -0.18 7.61 32.77
CA ALA A 184 -1.17 8.40 33.51
C ALA A 184 -2.44 8.70 32.67
N HIS A 185 -2.32 8.71 31.34
CA HIS A 185 -3.44 8.93 30.40
C HIS A 185 -4.04 7.64 29.86
N PHE A 186 -3.64 6.45 30.32
CA PHE A 186 -4.05 5.16 29.76
C PHE A 186 -5.57 5.03 29.57
N LYS A 187 -6.34 5.39 30.61
CA LYS A 187 -7.81 5.31 30.58
C LYS A 187 -8.46 6.22 29.52
N ARG A 188 -7.82 7.33 29.17
CA ARG A 188 -8.28 8.30 28.17
C ARG A 188 -7.53 8.16 26.84
N CYS A 189 -6.60 7.23 26.73
CA CYS A 189 -5.77 7.04 25.54
C CYS A 189 -6.64 6.54 24.38
N PHE A 190 -6.72 7.31 23.30
CA PHE A 190 -7.51 6.97 22.11
C PHE A 190 -7.13 5.63 21.51
N TYR A 191 -5.83 5.36 21.41
CA TYR A 191 -5.33 4.09 20.88
C TYR A 191 -5.74 2.88 21.76
N TRP A 192 -5.61 2.98 23.09
CA TRP A 192 -5.96 1.87 23.99
C TRP A 192 -7.46 1.68 24.15
N GLN A 193 -8.25 2.75 24.11
CA GLN A 193 -9.70 2.67 24.04
C GLN A 193 -10.16 1.97 22.76
N LEU A 194 -9.55 2.31 21.61
CA LEU A 194 -9.80 1.60 20.36
C LEU A 194 -9.42 0.12 20.46
N ARG A 195 -8.25 -0.21 21.01
CA ARG A 195 -7.84 -1.61 21.25
C ARG A 195 -8.88 -2.40 22.04
N HIS A 196 -9.50 -1.79 23.03
CA HIS A 196 -10.58 -2.42 23.81
C HIS A 196 -11.87 -2.59 22.99
N ARG A 197 -12.23 -1.63 22.11
CA ARG A 197 -13.38 -1.79 21.21
C ARG A 197 -13.14 -2.84 20.15
N LEU A 198 -11.92 -2.93 19.61
CA LEU A 198 -11.53 -3.96 18.62
C LEU A 198 -11.81 -5.39 19.13
N SER A 199 -11.54 -5.67 20.41
CA SER A 199 -11.76 -7.01 20.99
C SER A 199 -13.22 -7.43 21.07
N LYS A 200 -14.16 -6.49 20.87
CA LYS A 200 -15.61 -6.70 20.91
C LYS A 200 -16.29 -6.51 19.55
N ALA A 201 -15.51 -6.16 18.54
CA ALA A 201 -16.03 -5.92 17.21
C ALA A 201 -16.33 -7.24 16.47
N HIS A 202 -17.36 -7.23 15.62
CA HIS A 202 -17.62 -8.30 14.66
C HIS A 202 -16.74 -8.13 13.42
N LEU A 203 -16.47 -6.89 13.03
CA LEU A 203 -15.66 -6.58 11.86
C LEU A 203 -14.59 -5.52 12.19
N VAL A 204 -13.36 -5.74 11.74
CA VAL A 204 -12.29 -4.74 11.77
C VAL A 204 -11.88 -4.40 10.35
N ILE A 205 -11.91 -3.10 10.02
CA ILE A 205 -11.38 -2.57 8.77
C ILE A 205 -9.97 -2.04 9.04
N THR A 206 -9.00 -2.53 8.30
CA THR A 206 -7.59 -2.13 8.41
C THR A 206 -6.93 -2.02 7.03
N ASN A 207 -5.64 -1.77 6.97
CA ASN A 207 -4.89 -1.86 5.72
C ASN A 207 -4.00 -3.10 5.67
N GLN A 208 -3.56 -3.45 4.46
CA GLN A 208 -2.70 -4.63 4.24
C GLN A 208 -1.40 -4.55 5.05
N ALA A 209 -0.82 -3.35 5.22
CA ALA A 209 0.41 -3.20 6.00
C ALA A 209 0.21 -3.52 7.48
N MET A 210 -0.93 -3.13 8.07
CA MET A 210 -1.27 -3.47 9.46
C MET A 210 -1.57 -4.95 9.64
N LEU A 211 -2.27 -5.57 8.69
CA LEU A 211 -2.50 -7.03 8.68
C LEU A 211 -1.17 -7.79 8.67
N LEU A 212 -0.23 -7.36 7.82
CA LEU A 212 1.09 -8.00 7.71
C LEU A 212 1.99 -7.71 8.92
N ALA A 213 1.85 -6.53 9.54
CA ALA A 213 2.53 -6.23 10.80
C ALA A 213 2.02 -7.15 11.93
N ASP A 214 0.72 -7.47 11.95
CA ASP A 214 0.14 -8.45 12.87
C ASP A 214 0.68 -9.86 12.60
N ALA A 215 0.66 -10.29 11.34
CA ALA A 215 1.18 -11.59 10.93
C ALA A 215 2.66 -11.76 11.31
N ARG A 216 3.50 -10.74 11.08
CA ARG A 216 4.93 -10.72 11.45
C ARG A 216 5.14 -10.77 12.97
N THR A 217 4.24 -10.21 13.75
CA THR A 217 4.34 -10.14 15.22
C THR A 217 3.49 -11.22 15.92
N GLU A 218 3.12 -12.27 15.19
CA GLU A 218 2.39 -13.43 15.72
C GLU A 218 1.07 -13.06 16.43
N GLY A 219 0.29 -12.15 15.84
CA GLY A 219 -1.03 -11.77 16.32
C GLY A 219 -1.03 -10.78 17.49
N ARG A 220 0.04 -9.97 17.64
CA ARG A 220 0.14 -8.98 18.73
C ARG A 220 -0.48 -7.62 18.39
N VAL A 221 -0.83 -7.39 17.13
CA VAL A 221 -1.35 -6.09 16.66
C VAL A 221 -2.87 -6.09 16.55
N LEU A 222 -3.48 -7.13 15.99
CA LEU A 222 -4.93 -7.31 15.91
C LEU A 222 -5.42 -8.29 16.99
N PRO A 223 -6.69 -8.23 17.41
CA PRO A 223 -7.30 -9.35 18.12
C PRO A 223 -7.34 -10.59 17.23
N SER A 224 -7.39 -11.79 17.83
CA SER A 224 -7.51 -13.04 17.07
C SER A 224 -8.76 -13.03 16.17
N PHE A 225 -8.60 -13.41 14.91
CA PHE A 225 -9.66 -13.44 13.91
C PHE A 225 -9.65 -14.75 13.11
N ASP A 226 -10.81 -15.16 12.61
CA ASP A 226 -10.98 -16.42 11.87
C ASP A 226 -11.04 -16.21 10.36
N ALA A 227 -11.36 -15.00 9.91
CA ALA A 227 -11.50 -14.70 8.49
C ALA A 227 -10.92 -13.33 8.14
N VAL A 228 -10.29 -13.23 6.98
CA VAL A 228 -9.83 -11.95 6.42
C VAL A 228 -10.12 -11.86 4.93
N VAL A 229 -10.67 -10.72 4.52
CA VAL A 229 -10.74 -10.31 3.10
C VAL A 229 -9.65 -9.29 2.85
N ILE A 230 -8.78 -9.57 1.89
CA ILE A 230 -7.72 -8.67 1.42
C ILE A 230 -8.18 -8.10 0.09
N ASP A 231 -8.63 -6.84 0.11
CA ASP A 231 -9.06 -6.12 -1.09
C ASP A 231 -7.86 -5.45 -1.78
N GLU A 232 -7.94 -5.30 -3.10
CA GLU A 232 -6.85 -4.88 -3.99
C GLU A 232 -5.57 -5.74 -3.80
N ALA A 233 -5.80 -7.05 -3.70
CA ALA A 233 -4.78 -8.06 -3.38
C ALA A 233 -3.65 -8.18 -4.41
N HIS A 234 -3.80 -7.57 -5.60
CA HIS A 234 -2.72 -7.47 -6.59
C HIS A 234 -1.49 -6.69 -6.07
N ASN A 235 -1.64 -5.90 -4.99
CA ASN A 235 -0.56 -5.17 -4.34
C ASN A 235 0.09 -5.97 -3.19
N LEU A 236 -0.49 -7.10 -2.80
CA LEU A 236 -0.09 -7.82 -1.59
C LEU A 236 1.38 -8.28 -1.66
N GLU A 237 1.89 -8.66 -2.83
CA GLU A 237 3.29 -9.05 -3.01
C GLU A 237 4.25 -7.92 -2.64
N ASP A 238 4.00 -6.70 -3.13
CA ASP A 238 4.84 -5.54 -2.85
C ASP A 238 4.68 -5.08 -1.39
N VAL A 239 3.46 -5.05 -0.86
CA VAL A 239 3.19 -4.66 0.54
C VAL A 239 3.83 -5.67 1.50
N ALA A 240 3.73 -6.97 1.21
CA ALA A 240 4.36 -8.00 2.02
C ALA A 240 5.89 -7.94 1.95
N THR A 241 6.46 -7.75 0.76
CA THR A 241 7.90 -7.55 0.62
C THR A 241 8.40 -6.41 1.51
N ASN A 242 7.71 -5.27 1.49
CA ASN A 242 8.06 -4.12 2.34
C ASN A 242 7.86 -4.42 3.84
N ALA A 243 6.79 -5.12 4.23
CA ALA A 243 6.50 -5.45 5.62
C ALA A 243 7.53 -6.40 6.24
N TYR A 244 8.10 -7.30 5.43
CA TYR A 244 9.14 -8.25 5.88
C TYR A 244 10.56 -7.79 5.56
N SER A 245 10.73 -6.59 5.00
CA SER A 245 12.06 -5.99 4.79
C SER A 245 12.64 -5.44 6.09
N HIS A 246 13.97 -5.43 6.14
CA HIS A 246 14.76 -4.86 7.22
C HIS A 246 15.46 -3.61 6.69
N VAL A 247 15.35 -2.51 7.42
CA VAL A 247 15.95 -1.22 7.03
C VAL A 247 16.69 -0.64 8.22
N LEU A 248 17.95 -0.32 8.04
CA LEU A 248 18.78 0.37 9.02
C LEU A 248 19.17 1.75 8.49
N ASN A 249 18.94 2.76 9.31
CA ASN A 249 19.34 4.14 9.03
C ASN A 249 19.65 4.89 10.34
N ARG A 250 20.13 6.12 10.23
CA ARG A 250 20.48 6.96 11.38
C ARG A 250 19.29 7.19 12.32
N ARG A 251 18.06 7.30 11.79
CA ARG A 251 16.85 7.61 12.58
C ARG A 251 16.50 6.48 13.55
N GLU A 252 16.73 5.23 13.16
CA GLU A 252 16.53 4.07 14.02
C GLU A 252 17.40 4.15 15.28
N PHE A 253 18.67 4.50 15.12
CA PHE A 253 19.61 4.66 16.25
C PHE A 253 19.29 5.90 17.10
N LEU A 254 18.76 6.97 16.51
CA LEU A 254 18.27 8.13 17.26
C LEU A 254 17.01 7.80 18.08
N ALA A 255 16.08 7.01 17.52
CA ALA A 255 14.90 6.54 18.24
C ALA A 255 15.32 5.62 19.41
N TYR A 256 16.25 4.71 19.15
CA TYR A 256 16.84 3.85 20.17
C TYR A 256 17.49 4.64 21.31
N TYR A 257 18.30 5.64 20.99
CA TYR A 257 18.92 6.53 21.99
C TYR A 257 17.87 7.24 22.86
N ARG A 258 16.81 7.79 22.24
CA ARG A 258 15.74 8.47 22.99
C ARG A 258 15.05 7.54 23.98
N MET A 259 14.77 6.31 23.56
CA MET A 259 14.17 5.30 24.44
C MET A 259 15.14 4.91 25.58
N GLY A 260 16.43 4.74 25.29
CA GLY A 260 17.46 4.49 26.30
C GLY A 260 17.57 5.61 27.34
N VAL A 261 17.46 6.88 26.93
CA VAL A 261 17.42 8.03 27.87
C VAL A 261 16.16 8.01 28.75
N GLN A 262 15.01 7.60 28.21
CA GLN A 262 13.80 7.43 29.02
C GLN A 262 13.98 6.33 30.07
N LEU A 263 14.51 5.19 29.67
CA LEU A 263 14.80 4.08 30.57
C LEU A 263 15.78 4.52 31.70
N GLN A 264 16.84 5.24 31.37
CA GLN A 264 17.78 5.76 32.35
C GLN A 264 17.12 6.64 33.43
N ASN A 265 16.16 7.48 33.02
CA ASN A 265 15.49 8.36 34.00
C ASN A 265 14.67 7.57 35.03
N VAL A 266 14.11 6.43 34.61
CA VAL A 266 13.36 5.52 35.49
C VAL A 266 14.33 4.69 36.34
N LEU A 267 15.48 4.26 35.78
CA LEU A 267 16.46 3.43 36.47
C LEU A 267 17.23 4.16 37.55
N ARG A 268 17.35 5.50 37.54
CA ARG A 268 18.16 6.30 38.47
C ARG A 268 17.90 6.03 39.97
N GLU A 269 16.65 5.69 40.29
CA GLU A 269 16.24 5.43 41.69
C GLU A 269 16.25 3.93 42.04
N LEU A 270 16.46 3.05 41.03
CA LEU A 270 16.29 1.60 41.19
C LEU A 270 17.60 0.81 41.13
N VAL A 271 18.61 1.33 40.43
CA VAL A 271 19.88 0.62 40.22
C VAL A 271 21.06 1.49 40.62
N PRO A 272 22.25 0.91 40.87
CA PRO A 272 23.45 1.68 41.21
C PRO A 272 23.80 2.73 40.15
N GLU A 273 24.25 3.91 40.62
CA GLU A 273 24.55 5.06 39.74
C GLU A 273 25.58 4.74 38.66
N TYR A 274 26.52 3.84 38.90
CA TYR A 274 27.52 3.43 37.91
C TYR A 274 26.87 2.73 36.71
N VAL A 275 25.83 1.88 36.90
CA VAL A 275 25.11 1.20 35.82
C VAL A 275 24.40 2.22 34.94
N VAL A 276 23.74 3.21 35.55
CA VAL A 276 23.07 4.29 34.84
C VAL A 276 24.07 5.12 34.03
N GLN A 277 25.24 5.39 34.61
CA GLN A 277 26.28 6.15 33.93
C GLN A 277 26.91 5.37 32.77
N ASP A 278 27.19 4.08 32.96
CA ASP A 278 27.73 3.22 31.91
C ASP A 278 26.75 3.06 30.77
N LEU A 279 25.46 2.91 31.06
CA LEU A 279 24.39 2.88 30.04
C LEU A 279 24.37 4.21 29.25
N TYR A 280 24.47 5.35 29.93
CA TYR A 280 24.54 6.66 29.28
C TYR A 280 25.72 6.77 28.32
N LEU A 281 26.91 6.42 28.79
CA LEU A 281 28.13 6.51 27.99
C LEU A 281 28.08 5.59 26.77
N THR A 282 27.57 4.38 26.95
CA THR A 282 27.42 3.41 25.87
C THR A 282 26.43 3.89 24.80
N LEU A 283 25.30 4.46 25.24
CA LEU A 283 24.30 5.02 24.32
C LEU A 283 24.81 6.26 23.57
N ASP A 284 25.53 7.14 24.23
CA ASP A 284 26.13 8.33 23.62
C ASP A 284 27.21 7.94 22.60
N HIS A 285 28.04 6.95 22.91
CA HIS A 285 29.00 6.38 21.94
C HIS A 285 28.29 5.75 20.74
N LEU A 286 27.25 4.94 20.98
CA LEU A 286 26.48 4.27 19.94
C LEU A 286 25.87 5.27 18.94
N VAL A 287 25.21 6.33 19.43
CA VAL A 287 24.55 7.30 18.54
C VAL A 287 25.54 8.14 17.75
N ARG A 288 26.69 8.48 18.35
CA ARG A 288 27.77 9.19 17.62
C ARG A 288 28.39 8.32 16.54
N GLU A 289 28.67 7.05 16.87
CA GLU A 289 29.18 6.11 15.89
C GLU A 289 28.18 5.86 14.77
N ALA A 290 26.89 5.68 15.08
CA ALA A 290 25.85 5.54 14.08
C ALA A 290 25.83 6.77 13.13
N GLY A 291 25.97 7.99 13.68
CA GLY A 291 26.08 9.20 12.88
C GLY A 291 27.27 9.19 11.91
N GLN A 292 28.44 8.79 12.38
CA GLN A 292 29.66 8.69 11.59
C GLN A 292 29.56 7.56 10.53
N TYR A 293 29.07 6.40 10.95
CA TYR A 293 28.88 5.24 10.11
C TYR A 293 27.95 5.53 8.93
N PHE A 294 26.75 6.07 9.19
CA PHE A 294 25.82 6.40 8.10
C PHE A 294 26.31 7.55 7.20
N SER A 295 27.12 8.49 7.71
CA SER A 295 27.80 9.48 6.86
C SER A 295 28.86 8.83 5.95
N GLN A 296 29.55 7.80 6.43
CA GLN A 296 30.45 7.00 5.60
C GLN A 296 29.68 6.20 4.55
N ILE A 297 28.57 5.53 4.94
CA ILE A 297 27.69 4.82 4.00
C ILE A 297 27.21 5.74 2.89
N GLU A 298 26.79 6.96 3.20
CA GLU A 298 26.38 7.97 2.21
C GLU A 298 27.46 8.19 1.14
N SER A 299 28.72 8.26 1.55
CA SER A 299 29.85 8.43 0.61
C SER A 299 30.09 7.23 -0.31
N LEU A 300 29.66 6.04 0.10
CA LEU A 300 29.76 4.80 -0.69
C LEU A 300 28.60 4.63 -1.68
N ILE A 301 27.50 5.39 -1.52
CA ILE A 301 26.34 5.34 -2.40
C ILE A 301 26.61 6.25 -3.62
N THR A 302 27.18 5.67 -4.66
CA THR A 302 27.57 6.40 -5.90
C THR A 302 26.50 6.41 -6.99
N ARG A 303 25.39 5.71 -6.80
CA ARG A 303 24.25 5.59 -7.70
C ARG A 303 22.96 5.42 -6.88
N PRO A 304 21.75 5.62 -7.47
CA PRO A 304 20.48 5.58 -6.72
C PRO A 304 20.30 4.33 -5.85
N THR A 305 20.83 3.20 -6.29
CA THR A 305 20.79 1.93 -5.53
C THR A 305 22.11 1.18 -5.75
N VAL A 306 22.76 0.78 -4.66
CA VAL A 306 24.02 0.02 -4.66
C VAL A 306 23.75 -1.37 -4.08
N PRO A 307 23.68 -2.43 -4.89
CA PRO A 307 23.59 -3.81 -4.38
C PRO A 307 24.80 -4.13 -3.50
N LEU A 308 24.55 -4.75 -2.34
CA LEU A 308 25.61 -5.27 -1.49
C LEU A 308 25.98 -6.66 -1.97
N THR A 309 27.21 -6.79 -2.42
CA THR A 309 27.78 -8.01 -2.99
C THR A 309 28.97 -8.46 -2.14
N PRO A 310 29.41 -9.74 -2.20
CA PRO A 310 30.59 -10.18 -1.47
C PRO A 310 31.86 -9.33 -1.72
N GLN A 311 31.93 -8.63 -2.88
CA GLN A 311 33.06 -7.80 -3.24
C GLN A 311 33.06 -6.44 -2.53
N ASN A 312 31.89 -5.81 -2.36
CA ASN A 312 31.78 -4.47 -1.75
C ASN A 312 31.30 -4.49 -0.29
N LEU A 313 30.63 -5.54 0.14
CA LEU A 313 30.11 -5.69 1.51
C LEU A 313 31.14 -5.39 2.62
N PRO A 314 32.42 -5.79 2.51
CA PRO A 314 33.42 -5.44 3.53
C PRO A 314 33.58 -3.93 3.77
N ALA A 315 33.34 -3.09 2.76
CA ALA A 315 33.39 -1.63 2.93
C ALA A 315 32.20 -1.08 3.73
N PHE A 316 31.04 -1.75 3.64
CA PHE A 316 29.83 -1.41 4.37
C PHE A 316 29.79 -2.03 5.78
N SER A 317 30.59 -3.05 6.06
CA SER A 317 30.58 -3.79 7.34
C SER A 317 31.57 -3.22 8.38
N GLN A 318 32.25 -2.13 8.10
CA GLN A 318 33.23 -1.52 9.02
C GLN A 318 32.55 -0.68 10.09
N THR A 319 32.03 -1.33 11.13
CA THR A 319 31.37 -0.67 12.26
C THR A 319 31.51 -1.45 13.56
N THR A 320 31.48 -0.77 14.70
CA THR A 320 31.43 -1.37 16.04
C THR A 320 30.03 -1.27 16.67
N LEU A 321 29.02 -0.84 15.92
CA LEU A 321 27.63 -0.68 16.40
C LEU A 321 27.10 -1.97 17.06
N GLY A 322 27.34 -3.12 16.45
CA GLY A 322 26.94 -4.42 17.01
C GLY A 322 27.60 -4.72 18.35
N LYS A 323 28.84 -4.27 18.57
CA LYS A 323 29.51 -4.42 19.87
C LYS A 323 28.82 -3.55 20.93
N HIS A 324 28.59 -2.28 20.65
CA HIS A 324 27.91 -1.38 21.60
C HIS A 324 26.50 -1.83 21.94
N LEU A 325 25.75 -2.38 20.99
CA LEU A 325 24.43 -2.97 21.27
C LEU A 325 24.53 -4.18 22.20
N LYS A 326 25.56 -5.04 22.05
CA LYS A 326 25.83 -6.16 22.98
C LYS A 326 26.21 -5.66 24.37
N ASP A 327 27.05 -4.62 24.44
CA ASP A 327 27.42 -3.98 25.72
C ASP A 327 26.14 -3.46 26.43
N VAL A 328 25.18 -2.87 25.70
CA VAL A 328 23.87 -2.47 26.27
C VAL A 328 23.08 -3.68 26.78
N GLN A 329 23.05 -4.81 26.04
CA GLN A 329 22.37 -6.02 26.50
C GLN A 329 22.95 -6.56 27.80
N GLU A 330 24.25 -6.49 27.98
CA GLU A 330 24.93 -6.90 29.23
C GLU A 330 24.56 -5.97 30.38
N LEU A 331 24.60 -4.66 30.16
CA LEU A 331 24.20 -3.67 31.17
C LEU A 331 22.73 -3.84 31.61
N LEU A 332 21.82 -4.14 30.66
CA LEU A 332 20.41 -4.42 30.99
C LEU A 332 20.25 -5.65 31.88
N LYS A 333 21.07 -6.69 31.69
CA LYS A 333 21.07 -7.88 32.57
C LYS A 333 21.58 -7.55 33.96
N GLU A 334 22.59 -6.67 34.09
CA GLU A 334 23.12 -6.21 35.36
C GLU A 334 22.12 -5.38 36.16
N CYS A 335 21.12 -4.75 35.50
CA CYS A 335 20.08 -3.99 36.20
C CYS A 335 19.24 -4.85 37.16
N GLY A 336 19.13 -6.17 36.95
CA GLY A 336 18.47 -7.11 37.86
C GLY A 336 17.05 -6.71 38.25
N LEU A 337 16.24 -6.26 37.31
CA LEU A 337 14.88 -5.79 37.54
C LEU A 337 13.94 -6.99 37.69
N ASP A 338 13.67 -7.37 38.96
CA ASP A 338 12.86 -8.56 39.29
C ASP A 338 11.40 -8.21 39.68
N GLU A 339 11.05 -6.93 39.87
CA GLU A 339 9.74 -6.49 40.31
C GLU A 339 8.92 -5.94 39.16
N GLU A 340 7.62 -6.31 39.08
CA GLU A 340 6.66 -5.75 38.11
C GLU A 340 6.57 -4.21 38.31
N GLY A 341 6.77 -3.47 37.24
CA GLY A 341 6.68 -2.01 37.26
C GLY A 341 7.11 -1.34 35.95
N GLU A 342 7.02 -0.03 35.92
CA GLU A 342 7.35 0.78 34.73
C GLU A 342 8.77 0.52 34.22
N ALA A 343 9.72 0.34 35.13
CA ALA A 343 11.12 0.09 34.81
C ALA A 343 11.31 -1.22 34.06
N LEU A 344 10.68 -2.31 34.52
CA LEU A 344 10.76 -3.62 33.89
C LEU A 344 10.14 -3.59 32.49
N GLY A 345 8.95 -3.03 32.35
CA GLY A 345 8.27 -2.92 31.05
C GLY A 345 9.08 -2.12 30.02
N LEU A 346 9.68 -0.99 30.43
CA LEU A 346 10.56 -0.20 29.56
C LEU A 346 11.87 -0.94 29.24
N ALA A 347 12.45 -1.65 30.20
CA ALA A 347 13.67 -2.43 29.98
C ALA A 347 13.44 -3.59 29.02
N GLU A 348 12.32 -4.30 29.12
CA GLU A 348 11.94 -5.37 28.21
C GLU A 348 11.73 -4.84 26.78
N GLN A 349 11.01 -3.73 26.62
CA GLN A 349 10.81 -3.10 25.32
C GLN A 349 12.15 -2.63 24.72
N PHE A 350 13.01 -2.04 25.55
CA PHE A 350 14.33 -1.59 25.12
C PHE A 350 15.25 -2.76 24.74
N SER A 351 15.21 -3.85 25.51
CA SER A 351 15.92 -5.10 25.20
C SER A 351 15.45 -5.71 23.89
N ALA A 352 14.14 -5.74 23.62
CA ALA A 352 13.57 -6.21 22.35
C ALA A 352 14.01 -5.33 21.17
N PHE A 353 14.09 -4.01 21.37
CA PHE A 353 14.60 -3.10 20.34
C PHE A 353 16.10 -3.35 20.08
N THR A 354 16.89 -3.56 21.15
CA THR A 354 18.32 -3.89 21.03
C THR A 354 18.53 -5.16 20.23
N THR A 355 17.77 -6.21 20.54
CA THR A 355 17.82 -7.50 19.82
C THR A 355 17.47 -7.31 18.34
N ARG A 356 16.39 -6.58 18.04
CA ARG A 356 16.01 -6.28 16.66
C ARG A 356 17.13 -5.57 15.88
N LEU A 357 17.75 -4.54 16.46
CA LEU A 357 18.85 -3.82 15.80
C LEU A 357 20.08 -4.71 15.57
N LEU A 358 20.37 -5.62 16.49
CA LEU A 358 21.44 -6.60 16.34
C LEU A 358 21.15 -7.57 15.21
N ASP A 359 19.95 -8.14 15.18
CA ASP A 359 19.53 -9.09 14.16
C ASP A 359 19.54 -8.42 12.77
N ASP A 360 19.03 -7.19 12.66
CA ASP A 360 19.03 -6.41 11.42
C ASP A 360 20.46 -6.10 10.94
N LEU A 361 21.36 -5.72 11.87
CA LEU A 361 22.79 -5.50 11.55
C LEU A 361 23.47 -6.80 11.09
N GLU A 362 23.26 -7.89 11.79
CA GLU A 362 23.85 -9.18 11.45
C GLU A 362 23.35 -9.67 10.10
N LEU A 363 22.04 -9.63 9.86
CA LEU A 363 21.44 -10.02 8.59
C LEU A 363 22.04 -9.21 7.43
N ILE A 364 22.03 -7.86 7.53
CA ILE A 364 22.43 -7.00 6.43
C ILE A 364 23.94 -7.05 6.20
N LEU A 365 24.74 -6.98 7.27
CA LEU A 365 26.20 -6.88 7.17
C LEU A 365 26.90 -8.23 6.94
N SER A 366 26.24 -9.37 7.21
CA SER A 366 26.73 -10.68 6.79
C SER A 366 26.44 -10.94 5.32
N GLY A 367 25.28 -10.49 4.82
CA GLY A 367 24.81 -10.79 3.47
C GLY A 367 24.73 -12.29 3.17
N ALA A 368 24.59 -13.11 4.22
CA ALA A 368 24.79 -14.56 4.12
C ALA A 368 23.50 -15.33 3.80
N ASP A 369 22.33 -14.77 4.10
CA ASP A 369 21.07 -15.44 3.84
C ASP A 369 20.68 -15.33 2.37
N PRO A 370 20.66 -16.44 1.60
CA PRO A 370 20.35 -16.43 0.17
C PRO A 370 18.86 -16.16 -0.12
N SER A 371 18.00 -16.18 0.89
CA SER A 371 16.57 -15.84 0.74
C SER A 371 16.31 -14.33 0.70
N PHE A 372 17.33 -13.51 1.00
CA PHE A 372 17.28 -12.05 0.99
C PHE A 372 18.14 -11.44 -0.11
N THR A 373 17.74 -10.27 -0.57
CA THR A 373 18.58 -9.36 -1.37
C THR A 373 18.97 -8.15 -0.56
N TYR A 374 20.17 -7.63 -0.75
CA TYR A 374 20.78 -6.61 0.08
C TYR A 374 21.22 -5.41 -0.77
N TRP A 375 20.95 -4.19 -0.31
CA TRP A 375 21.39 -2.96 -1.00
C TRP A 375 21.50 -1.78 -0.06
N ALA A 376 22.21 -0.74 -0.52
CA ALA A 376 22.25 0.58 0.08
C ALA A 376 21.64 1.60 -0.89
N ASP A 377 20.84 2.54 -0.35
CA ASP A 377 20.25 3.65 -1.10
C ASP A 377 20.06 4.88 -0.21
N ILE A 378 19.54 5.96 -0.80
CA ILE A 378 19.15 7.16 -0.07
C ILE A 378 17.62 7.27 -0.10
N GLN A 379 16.99 7.19 1.07
CA GLN A 379 15.54 7.32 1.22
C GLN A 379 15.21 8.57 2.05
N ASN A 380 14.39 9.47 1.49
CA ASN A 380 14.03 10.74 2.14
C ASN A 380 15.25 11.55 2.65
N GLY A 381 16.34 11.54 1.88
CA GLY A 381 17.59 12.23 2.24
C GLY A 381 18.45 11.52 3.29
N GLU A 382 18.10 10.30 3.71
CA GLU A 382 18.85 9.49 4.67
C GLU A 382 19.48 8.28 3.99
N PRO A 383 20.76 7.96 4.24
CA PRO A 383 21.37 6.72 3.79
C PRO A 383 20.77 5.54 4.54
N CYS A 384 20.36 4.54 3.78
CA CYS A 384 19.72 3.32 4.28
C CYS A 384 20.49 2.07 3.84
N LEU A 385 20.59 1.11 4.72
CA LEU A 385 20.98 -0.26 4.43
C LEU A 385 19.73 -1.13 4.49
N ASN A 386 19.52 -1.96 3.48
CA ASN A 386 18.29 -2.69 3.30
C ASN A 386 18.56 -4.19 3.09
N ALA A 387 17.67 -5.02 3.63
CA ALA A 387 17.51 -6.43 3.27
C ALA A 387 16.03 -6.70 3.00
N ALA A 388 15.71 -7.35 1.89
CA ALA A 388 14.34 -7.71 1.56
C ALA A 388 14.25 -9.17 1.10
N PRO A 389 13.18 -9.88 1.48
CA PRO A 389 12.98 -11.26 1.04
C PRO A 389 12.75 -11.31 -0.47
N ILE A 390 13.39 -12.27 -1.12
CA ILE A 390 13.25 -12.50 -2.57
C ILE A 390 11.89 -13.13 -2.87
N GLN A 391 11.52 -14.14 -2.08
CA GLN A 391 10.26 -14.86 -2.20
C GLN A 391 9.42 -14.63 -0.94
N ILE A 392 8.21 -14.11 -1.13
CA ILE A 392 7.33 -13.78 -0.02
C ILE A 392 6.34 -14.91 0.31
N GLY A 393 6.10 -15.82 -0.63
CA GLY A 393 5.08 -16.87 -0.51
C GLY A 393 5.25 -17.75 0.73
N THR A 394 6.47 -18.21 1.01
CA THR A 394 6.76 -19.04 2.19
C THR A 394 6.46 -18.26 3.49
N LEU A 395 6.86 -16.99 3.58
CA LEU A 395 6.61 -16.17 4.75
C LEU A 395 5.11 -15.92 4.97
N LEU A 396 4.36 -15.65 3.91
CA LEU A 396 2.90 -15.50 3.99
C LEU A 396 2.22 -16.81 4.38
N GLN A 397 2.67 -17.94 3.86
CA GLN A 397 2.16 -19.26 4.22
C GLN A 397 2.34 -19.53 5.72
N GLU A 398 3.53 -19.28 6.27
CA GLU A 398 3.87 -19.55 7.66
C GLU A 398 3.21 -18.58 8.64
N THR A 399 3.07 -17.31 8.27
CA THR A 399 2.66 -16.27 9.22
C THR A 399 1.20 -15.86 9.11
N LEU A 400 0.57 -16.02 7.95
CA LEU A 400 -0.80 -15.60 7.68
C LEU A 400 -1.70 -16.76 7.27
N PHE A 401 -1.39 -17.46 6.16
CA PHE A 401 -2.33 -18.41 5.57
C PHE A 401 -2.52 -19.65 6.44
N SER A 402 -1.45 -20.23 6.99
CA SER A 402 -1.59 -21.40 7.90
C SER A 402 -2.22 -21.07 9.26
N LYS A 403 -2.23 -19.80 9.67
CA LYS A 403 -2.76 -19.35 10.96
C LYS A 403 -4.19 -18.84 10.89
N THR A 404 -4.66 -18.44 9.71
CA THR A 404 -6.01 -17.88 9.51
C THR A 404 -6.88 -18.90 8.78
N PRO A 405 -8.01 -19.34 9.35
CA PRO A 405 -8.87 -20.35 8.74
C PRO A 405 -9.37 -19.99 7.33
N SER A 406 -9.71 -18.73 7.10
CA SER A 406 -10.16 -18.27 5.78
C SER A 406 -9.50 -16.94 5.37
N VAL A 407 -8.74 -16.98 4.29
CA VAL A 407 -8.17 -15.79 3.66
C VAL A 407 -8.72 -15.65 2.25
N ILE A 408 -9.37 -14.54 1.95
CA ILE A 408 -9.99 -14.25 0.66
C ILE A 408 -9.26 -13.09 0.02
N LEU A 409 -8.58 -13.34 -1.09
CA LEU A 409 -7.91 -12.32 -1.88
C LEU A 409 -8.85 -11.86 -2.99
N THR A 410 -9.14 -10.57 -3.04
CA THR A 410 -10.00 -10.00 -4.10
C THR A 410 -9.35 -8.81 -4.76
N SER A 411 -9.55 -8.70 -6.07
CA SER A 411 -9.13 -7.53 -6.87
C SER A 411 -9.87 -7.49 -8.19
N ALA A 412 -9.78 -6.35 -8.88
CA ALA A 412 -10.21 -6.25 -10.28
C ALA A 412 -9.24 -6.95 -11.26
N THR A 413 -8.02 -7.23 -10.81
CA THR A 413 -6.92 -7.75 -11.63
C THR A 413 -6.06 -8.69 -10.79
N LEU A 414 -6.28 -10.00 -10.88
CA LEU A 414 -5.49 -11.05 -10.22
C LEU A 414 -5.07 -12.16 -11.19
N SER A 415 -5.88 -12.40 -12.21
CA SER A 415 -5.64 -13.47 -13.19
C SER A 415 -4.85 -12.97 -14.39
N THR A 416 -4.04 -13.87 -14.94
CA THR A 416 -3.41 -13.74 -16.26
C THR A 416 -3.83 -14.95 -17.10
N ASN A 417 -4.25 -14.73 -18.37
CA ASN A 417 -4.75 -15.81 -19.24
C ASN A 417 -5.84 -16.67 -18.58
N GLN A 418 -6.80 -16.06 -17.89
CA GLN A 418 -7.88 -16.74 -17.15
C GLN A 418 -7.38 -17.73 -16.09
N SER A 419 -6.21 -17.51 -15.52
CA SER A 419 -5.59 -18.38 -14.52
C SER A 419 -5.02 -17.57 -13.35
N PHE A 420 -5.13 -18.10 -12.14
CA PHE A 420 -4.51 -17.56 -10.94
C PHE A 420 -3.10 -18.12 -10.68
N ALA A 421 -2.58 -19.00 -11.54
CA ALA A 421 -1.32 -19.70 -11.30
C ALA A 421 -0.16 -18.75 -10.96
N TYR A 422 -0.08 -17.58 -11.61
CA TYR A 422 0.95 -16.59 -11.30
C TYR A 422 0.83 -16.08 -9.87
N ILE A 423 -0.32 -15.54 -9.46
CA ILE A 423 -0.50 -14.95 -8.14
C ILE A 423 -0.43 -16.01 -7.03
N GLN A 424 -0.93 -17.22 -7.29
CA GLN A 424 -0.82 -18.37 -6.38
C GLN A 424 0.65 -18.70 -6.09
N SER A 425 1.47 -18.81 -7.12
CA SER A 425 2.91 -19.06 -6.99
C SER A 425 3.64 -17.93 -6.26
N GLN A 426 3.32 -16.65 -6.56
CA GLN A 426 3.99 -15.52 -5.91
C GLN A 426 3.65 -15.38 -4.43
N LEU A 427 2.41 -15.70 -4.04
CA LEU A 427 1.93 -15.56 -2.66
C LEU A 427 1.98 -16.87 -1.85
N GLY A 428 2.31 -18.00 -2.47
CA GLY A 428 2.34 -19.30 -1.79
C GLY A 428 0.95 -19.84 -1.44
N LEU A 429 -0.09 -19.52 -2.24
CA LEU A 429 -1.49 -19.88 -1.96
C LEU A 429 -2.03 -20.85 -3.02
N GLU A 430 -1.37 -22.02 -3.17
CA GLU A 430 -1.65 -22.96 -4.25
C GLU A 430 -3.01 -23.65 -4.17
N GLU A 431 -3.53 -23.91 -2.97
CA GLU A 431 -4.78 -24.64 -2.74
C GLU A 431 -6.03 -23.75 -2.61
N ALA A 432 -5.97 -22.50 -3.04
CA ALA A 432 -7.11 -21.58 -2.91
C ALA A 432 -8.21 -21.84 -3.95
N SER A 433 -9.48 -21.75 -3.52
CA SER A 433 -10.64 -21.81 -4.40
C SER A 433 -10.72 -20.55 -5.29
N GLY A 434 -10.69 -20.70 -6.61
CA GLY A 434 -10.65 -19.59 -7.57
C GLY A 434 -11.99 -19.23 -8.17
N LEU A 435 -12.31 -17.91 -8.31
CA LEU A 435 -13.46 -17.40 -9.04
C LEU A 435 -13.05 -16.21 -9.92
N ILE A 436 -13.24 -16.33 -11.22
CA ILE A 436 -13.04 -15.23 -12.16
C ILE A 436 -14.41 -14.77 -12.66
N LEU A 437 -14.75 -13.52 -12.34
CA LEU A 437 -15.98 -12.88 -12.76
C LEU A 437 -15.69 -11.84 -13.82
N GLY A 438 -16.55 -11.79 -14.81
CA GLY A 438 -16.54 -10.73 -15.80
C GLY A 438 -16.85 -9.36 -15.19
N SER A 439 -17.02 -8.39 -16.05
CA SER A 439 -17.52 -7.07 -15.70
C SER A 439 -18.96 -6.94 -16.18
N PRO A 440 -19.85 -6.25 -15.44
CA PRO A 440 -21.23 -6.00 -15.88
C PRO A 440 -21.34 -5.03 -17.05
N PHE A 441 -20.20 -4.53 -17.54
CA PHE A 441 -20.16 -3.56 -18.64
C PHE A 441 -20.06 -4.23 -20.00
N ALA A 442 -20.75 -3.67 -21.00
CA ALA A 442 -20.73 -4.12 -22.40
C ALA A 442 -19.51 -3.54 -23.13
N TYR A 443 -18.30 -4.01 -22.81
CA TYR A 443 -17.06 -3.51 -23.41
C TYR A 443 -17.02 -3.56 -24.93
N ASP A 444 -17.69 -4.52 -25.55
CA ASP A 444 -17.85 -4.65 -27.02
C ASP A 444 -18.52 -3.43 -27.66
N ARG A 445 -19.34 -2.71 -26.88
CA ARG A 445 -20.08 -1.50 -27.31
C ARG A 445 -19.54 -0.21 -26.70
N GLN A 446 -19.00 -0.29 -25.51
CA GLN A 446 -18.54 0.87 -24.73
C GLN A 446 -17.08 1.23 -24.98
N ALA A 447 -16.25 0.25 -25.33
CA ALA A 447 -14.80 0.44 -25.43
C ALA A 447 -14.23 0.05 -26.80
N ILE A 448 -13.24 0.81 -27.26
CA ILE A 448 -12.40 0.46 -28.40
C ILE A 448 -10.98 0.24 -27.90
N LEU A 449 -10.41 -0.92 -28.22
CA LEU A 449 -8.98 -1.18 -28.07
C LEU A 449 -8.28 -0.87 -29.39
N CYS A 450 -7.51 0.20 -29.45
CA CYS A 450 -6.80 0.62 -30.63
C CYS A 450 -5.29 0.37 -30.50
N VAL A 451 -4.72 -0.37 -31.45
CA VAL A 451 -3.27 -0.44 -31.64
C VAL A 451 -2.98 0.19 -33.01
N PRO A 452 -2.63 1.48 -33.07
CA PRO A 452 -2.51 2.20 -34.33
C PRO A 452 -1.53 1.54 -35.30
N LYS A 453 -1.76 1.67 -36.62
CA LYS A 453 -0.83 1.18 -37.64
C LYS A 453 0.54 1.85 -37.55
N GLU A 454 0.58 3.06 -37.04
CA GLU A 454 1.78 3.88 -36.80
C GLU A 454 2.49 3.54 -35.49
N ALA A 455 1.91 2.67 -34.63
CA ALA A 455 2.61 2.20 -33.42
C ALA A 455 3.98 1.62 -33.76
N ARG A 456 4.96 1.86 -32.91
CA ARG A 456 6.37 1.49 -33.16
C ARG A 456 6.93 0.69 -31.99
N ASN A 457 8.05 0.04 -32.27
CA ASN A 457 8.86 -0.57 -31.23
C ASN A 457 9.48 0.53 -30.36
N PRO A 458 9.43 0.43 -29.01
CA PRO A 458 10.07 1.39 -28.10
C PRO A 458 11.59 1.58 -28.30
N LYS A 459 12.25 0.69 -29.05
CA LYS A 459 13.66 0.83 -29.44
C LYS A 459 13.89 1.74 -30.65
N ASP A 460 12.83 2.17 -31.36
CA ASP A 460 12.97 3.11 -32.49
C ASP A 460 13.51 4.46 -31.93
N PRO A 461 14.57 5.03 -32.51
CA PRO A 461 15.13 6.31 -32.05
C PRO A 461 14.14 7.49 -32.11
N ARG A 462 13.08 7.38 -32.93
CA ARG A 462 12.03 8.40 -33.06
C ARG A 462 10.78 8.08 -32.24
N TYR A 463 10.89 7.16 -31.27
CA TYR A 463 9.74 6.68 -30.51
C TYR A 463 8.97 7.80 -29.81
N ALA A 464 9.67 8.73 -29.13
CA ALA A 464 9.05 9.87 -28.48
C ALA A 464 8.25 10.75 -29.45
N HIS A 465 8.76 10.96 -30.67
CA HIS A 465 8.05 11.70 -31.71
C HIS A 465 6.76 11.00 -32.13
N TYR A 466 6.78 9.67 -32.32
CA TYR A 466 5.57 8.89 -32.66
C TYR A 466 4.56 8.92 -31.51
N VAL A 467 5.02 8.77 -30.27
CA VAL A 467 4.16 8.85 -29.08
C VAL A 467 3.44 10.20 -29.04
N GLY A 468 4.20 11.31 -29.17
CA GLY A 468 3.64 12.66 -29.19
C GLY A 468 2.62 12.86 -30.33
N TYR A 469 2.95 12.43 -31.54
CA TYR A 469 2.05 12.50 -32.70
C TYR A 469 0.73 11.74 -32.47
N LEU A 470 0.79 10.52 -31.94
CA LEU A 470 -0.38 9.69 -31.72
C LEU A 470 -1.23 10.19 -30.53
N ILE A 471 -0.62 10.78 -29.49
CA ILE A 471 -1.33 11.45 -28.39
C ILE A 471 -2.12 12.66 -28.94
N LEU A 472 -1.52 13.50 -29.78
CA LEU A 472 -2.21 14.62 -30.43
C LEU A 472 -3.39 14.16 -31.27
N ARG A 473 -3.22 13.10 -32.08
CA ARG A 473 -4.32 12.49 -32.86
C ARG A 473 -5.42 11.93 -31.97
N THR A 474 -5.06 11.30 -30.84
CA THR A 474 -6.03 10.80 -29.87
C THR A 474 -6.82 11.96 -29.27
N ALA A 475 -6.14 13.03 -28.84
CA ALA A 475 -6.77 14.23 -28.30
C ALA A 475 -7.74 14.88 -29.31
N ALA A 476 -7.35 14.95 -30.58
CA ALA A 476 -8.22 15.46 -31.65
C ALA A 476 -9.43 14.55 -31.91
N ALA A 477 -9.26 13.22 -31.88
CA ALA A 477 -10.34 12.26 -32.08
C ALA A 477 -11.38 12.28 -30.94
N THR A 478 -10.94 12.46 -29.69
CA THR A 478 -11.78 12.48 -28.48
C THR A 478 -12.20 13.88 -28.04
N ARG A 479 -11.61 14.93 -28.61
CA ARG A 479 -11.77 16.34 -28.19
C ARG A 479 -11.34 16.56 -26.75
N GLY A 480 -10.23 15.95 -26.32
CA GLY A 480 -9.70 15.99 -24.94
C GLY A 480 -10.14 14.80 -24.10
N GLY A 481 -9.94 14.89 -22.79
CA GLY A 481 -10.23 13.80 -21.86
C GLY A 481 -9.26 12.61 -22.03
N VAL A 482 -7.97 12.89 -22.22
CA VAL A 482 -6.95 11.88 -22.48
C VAL A 482 -6.04 11.69 -21.28
N LEU A 483 -6.01 10.48 -20.73
CA LEU A 483 -5.01 10.05 -19.76
C LEU A 483 -3.89 9.29 -20.47
N ALA A 484 -2.68 9.84 -20.50
CA ALA A 484 -1.52 9.18 -21.07
C ALA A 484 -0.63 8.58 -19.97
N LEU A 485 -0.46 7.27 -20.01
CA LEU A 485 0.30 6.48 -19.05
C LEU A 485 1.69 6.16 -19.60
N PHE A 486 2.70 6.63 -18.90
CA PHE A 486 4.10 6.47 -19.24
C PHE A 486 4.79 5.48 -18.30
N THR A 487 5.86 4.85 -18.77
CA THR A 487 6.70 3.95 -17.97
C THR A 487 7.99 4.63 -17.45
N SER A 488 8.27 5.86 -17.88
CA SER A 488 9.41 6.67 -17.41
C SER A 488 9.12 8.16 -17.44
N TYR A 489 9.66 8.90 -16.49
CA TYR A 489 9.58 10.36 -16.45
C TYR A 489 10.28 10.99 -17.67
N SER A 490 11.45 10.48 -18.06
CA SER A 490 12.21 11.00 -19.20
C SER A 490 11.38 11.01 -20.49
N LEU A 491 10.68 9.90 -20.82
CA LEU A 491 9.83 9.87 -22.00
C LEU A 491 8.61 10.80 -21.85
N MET A 492 8.04 10.88 -20.65
CA MET A 492 6.90 11.76 -20.36
C MET A 492 7.27 13.23 -20.58
N ASP A 493 8.42 13.67 -20.06
CA ASP A 493 8.90 15.04 -20.17
C ASP A 493 9.25 15.39 -21.62
N GLU A 494 9.99 14.52 -22.33
CA GLU A 494 10.34 14.71 -23.74
C GLU A 494 9.09 14.84 -24.62
N VAL A 495 8.10 14.00 -24.42
CA VAL A 495 6.84 14.05 -25.18
C VAL A 495 6.03 15.29 -24.82
N ALA A 496 5.93 15.65 -23.53
CA ALA A 496 5.19 16.83 -23.08
C ALA A 496 5.77 18.11 -23.71
N GLU A 497 7.08 18.30 -23.65
CA GLU A 497 7.77 19.45 -24.27
C GLU A 497 7.54 19.52 -25.78
N ALA A 498 7.63 18.39 -26.47
CA ALA A 498 7.49 18.33 -27.91
C ALA A 498 6.08 18.68 -28.42
N ILE A 499 5.01 18.31 -27.68
CA ILE A 499 3.64 18.50 -28.14
C ILE A 499 2.94 19.72 -27.52
N TRP A 500 3.46 20.29 -26.43
CA TRP A 500 2.86 21.42 -25.73
C TRP A 500 2.48 22.58 -26.65
N PRO A 501 3.35 23.10 -27.56
CA PRO A 501 3.02 24.24 -28.41
C PRO A 501 1.81 23.98 -29.32
N LYS A 502 1.59 22.74 -29.75
CA LYS A 502 0.44 22.35 -30.58
C LYS A 502 -0.83 22.23 -29.74
N LEU A 503 -0.74 21.64 -28.54
CA LEU A 503 -1.87 21.53 -27.63
C LEU A 503 -2.39 22.91 -27.25
N GLU A 504 -1.52 23.83 -26.89
CA GLU A 504 -1.85 25.22 -26.53
C GLU A 504 -2.52 25.95 -27.71
N ALA A 505 -1.95 25.84 -28.92
CA ALA A 505 -2.50 26.45 -30.12
C ALA A 505 -3.90 25.94 -30.47
N GLU A 506 -4.23 24.68 -30.13
CA GLU A 506 -5.53 24.05 -30.34
C GLU A 506 -6.47 24.21 -29.13
N GLY A 507 -6.03 24.91 -28.05
CA GLY A 507 -6.82 25.21 -26.85
C GLY A 507 -7.02 23.99 -25.93
N TYR A 508 -6.04 23.08 -25.86
CA TYR A 508 -5.99 21.99 -24.89
C TYR A 508 -5.11 22.38 -23.70
N ALA A 509 -5.50 21.97 -22.50
CA ALA A 509 -4.64 22.01 -21.31
C ALA A 509 -3.88 20.70 -21.15
N LEU A 510 -2.65 20.78 -20.69
CA LEU A 510 -1.83 19.62 -20.31
C LEU A 510 -1.51 19.71 -18.82
N TYR A 511 -1.87 18.68 -18.10
CA TYR A 511 -1.50 18.46 -16.71
C TYR A 511 -0.50 17.32 -16.65
N LYS A 512 0.61 17.51 -15.95
CA LYS A 512 1.68 16.51 -15.91
C LYS A 512 2.05 16.19 -14.46
N GLN A 513 2.28 14.93 -14.16
CA GLN A 513 2.81 14.49 -12.88
C GLN A 513 4.13 15.19 -12.57
N GLY A 514 4.22 15.83 -11.40
CA GLY A 514 5.34 16.66 -10.99
C GLY A 514 5.05 18.17 -11.01
N ASP A 515 4.01 18.61 -11.73
CA ASP A 515 3.66 20.05 -11.80
C ASP A 515 2.84 20.53 -10.58
N GLY A 516 2.45 19.60 -9.71
CA GLY A 516 1.69 19.92 -8.50
C GLY A 516 1.21 18.68 -7.74
N PRO A 517 0.44 18.88 -6.65
CA PRO A 517 -0.14 17.79 -5.89
C PRO A 517 -1.05 16.91 -6.77
N ARG A 518 -0.93 15.59 -6.63
CA ARG A 518 -1.67 14.60 -7.45
C ARG A 518 -3.18 14.84 -7.49
N LEU A 519 -3.79 15.09 -6.33
CA LEU A 519 -5.25 15.32 -6.24
C LEU A 519 -5.67 16.58 -6.98
N SER A 520 -4.87 17.66 -6.90
CA SER A 520 -5.13 18.91 -7.61
C SER A 520 -5.07 18.72 -9.14
N LEU A 521 -4.06 17.96 -9.64
CA LEU A 521 -3.94 17.66 -11.07
C LEU A 521 -5.13 16.84 -11.58
N ILE A 522 -5.57 15.84 -10.81
CA ILE A 522 -6.75 15.04 -11.15
C ILE A 522 -8.02 15.90 -11.15
N GLN A 523 -8.19 16.80 -10.17
CA GLN A 523 -9.34 17.69 -10.12
C GLN A 523 -9.35 18.66 -11.31
N SER A 524 -8.22 19.29 -11.61
CA SER A 524 -8.09 20.18 -12.78
C SER A 524 -8.38 19.46 -14.11
N PHE A 525 -7.97 18.18 -14.22
CA PHE A 525 -8.29 17.35 -15.37
C PHE A 525 -9.79 17.05 -15.47
N LYS A 526 -10.47 16.76 -14.34
CA LYS A 526 -11.92 16.52 -14.30
C LYS A 526 -12.73 17.77 -14.71
N ASP A 527 -12.29 18.93 -14.24
CA ASP A 527 -13.00 20.18 -14.46
C ASP A 527 -12.82 20.75 -15.88
N ASN A 528 -11.81 20.27 -16.60
CA ASN A 528 -11.52 20.72 -17.97
C ASN A 528 -11.68 19.62 -19.01
N PRO A 529 -12.82 19.56 -19.76
CA PRO A 529 -13.05 18.53 -20.78
C PRO A 529 -12.05 18.56 -21.95
N ARG A 530 -11.35 19.68 -22.19
CA ARG A 530 -10.33 19.82 -23.22
C ARG A 530 -8.94 19.74 -22.63
N SER A 531 -8.67 18.67 -21.89
CA SER A 531 -7.38 18.49 -21.23
C SER A 531 -6.79 17.10 -21.47
N LEU A 532 -5.48 17.02 -21.25
CA LEU A 532 -4.70 15.81 -21.20
C LEU A 532 -4.05 15.72 -19.82
N LEU A 533 -3.95 14.51 -19.29
CA LEU A 533 -3.24 14.21 -18.04
C LEU A 533 -2.13 13.19 -18.32
N PHE A 534 -0.89 13.56 -18.01
CA PHE A 534 0.27 12.70 -18.16
C PHE A 534 0.72 12.17 -16.80
N GLY A 535 0.90 10.85 -16.70
CA GLY A 535 1.35 10.23 -15.45
C GLY A 535 2.18 8.98 -15.67
N THR A 536 2.96 8.64 -14.65
CA THR A 536 3.76 7.42 -14.56
C THR A 536 3.14 6.43 -13.56
N ASN A 537 3.90 5.54 -12.98
CA ASN A 537 3.44 4.42 -12.16
C ASN A 537 2.33 4.75 -11.14
N SER A 538 2.42 5.87 -10.42
CA SER A 538 1.41 6.24 -9.43
C SER A 538 0.05 6.64 -10.05
N PHE A 539 0.00 6.86 -11.37
CA PHE A 539 -1.22 7.17 -12.10
C PHE A 539 -1.85 5.93 -12.78
N TRP A 540 -1.14 4.78 -12.80
CA TRP A 540 -1.73 3.51 -13.20
C TRP A 540 -2.77 3.02 -12.18
N GLU A 541 -2.56 3.36 -10.90
CA GLU A 541 -3.44 2.97 -9.79
C GLU A 541 -4.09 4.19 -9.13
N GLY A 542 -5.26 3.99 -8.50
CA GLY A 542 -5.87 4.99 -7.61
C GLY A 542 -6.35 6.29 -8.26
N ILE A 543 -6.50 6.39 -9.60
CA ILE A 543 -7.18 7.50 -10.26
C ILE A 543 -8.65 7.15 -10.42
N ASP A 544 -9.51 7.94 -9.81
CA ASP A 544 -10.94 7.90 -10.00
C ASP A 544 -11.39 9.12 -10.82
N VAL A 545 -11.51 8.95 -12.14
CA VAL A 545 -12.06 9.95 -13.05
C VAL A 545 -13.30 9.34 -13.70
N PRO A 546 -14.49 9.64 -13.19
CA PRO A 546 -15.73 9.09 -13.74
C PRO A 546 -16.16 9.79 -15.03
N GLY A 547 -16.84 9.04 -15.88
CA GLY A 547 -17.72 9.52 -16.93
C GLY A 547 -17.03 10.28 -18.04
N GLU A 548 -17.67 11.39 -18.44
CA GLU A 548 -17.30 12.18 -19.62
C GLU A 548 -15.93 12.86 -19.57
N ALA A 549 -15.32 12.94 -18.37
CA ALA A 549 -14.01 13.57 -18.21
C ALA A 549 -12.86 12.70 -18.76
N LEU A 550 -13.02 11.35 -18.79
CA LEU A 550 -12.02 10.43 -19.33
C LEU A 550 -12.55 9.71 -20.55
N LYS A 551 -12.08 10.08 -21.73
CA LYS A 551 -12.51 9.53 -23.03
C LYS A 551 -11.50 8.58 -23.66
N ALA A 552 -10.21 8.74 -23.32
CA ALA A 552 -9.19 7.82 -23.80
C ALA A 552 -8.08 7.60 -22.74
N VAL A 553 -7.61 6.36 -22.68
CA VAL A 553 -6.38 5.99 -21.97
C VAL A 553 -5.33 5.62 -23.02
N VAL A 554 -4.22 6.34 -23.04
CA VAL A 554 -3.11 6.07 -23.95
C VAL A 554 -2.00 5.38 -23.16
N ILE A 555 -1.65 4.18 -23.56
CA ILE A 555 -0.58 3.38 -22.98
C ILE A 555 0.63 3.50 -23.90
N THR A 556 1.61 4.26 -23.46
CA THR A 556 2.76 4.60 -24.32
C THR A 556 3.68 3.40 -24.55
N ARG A 557 3.91 2.57 -23.54
CA ARG A 557 4.69 1.33 -23.61
C ARG A 557 4.00 0.25 -22.79
N LEU A 558 4.20 -1.02 -23.14
CA LEU A 558 3.83 -2.14 -22.26
C LEU A 558 4.54 -1.99 -20.91
N PRO A 559 3.81 -2.09 -19.78
CA PRO A 559 4.32 -1.68 -18.46
C PRO A 559 5.22 -2.73 -17.81
N PHE A 560 6.25 -3.17 -18.52
CA PHE A 560 7.27 -4.04 -17.96
C PHE A 560 8.02 -3.36 -16.83
N THR A 561 8.21 -4.07 -15.74
CA THR A 561 9.06 -3.60 -14.63
C THR A 561 10.52 -3.57 -15.08
N VAL A 562 11.20 -2.45 -14.81
CA VAL A 562 12.63 -2.34 -15.08
C VAL A 562 13.37 -3.13 -13.99
N PRO A 563 14.34 -4.01 -14.34
CA PRO A 563 15.07 -4.83 -13.39
C PRO A 563 16.18 -4.05 -12.62
N ASP A 564 15.99 -2.74 -12.45
CA ASP A 564 16.89 -1.86 -11.68
C ASP A 564 16.57 -1.87 -10.17
N ARG A 565 15.40 -2.37 -9.78
CA ARG A 565 15.05 -2.56 -8.37
C ARG A 565 15.68 -3.85 -7.83
N PRO A 566 16.40 -3.81 -6.70
CA PRO A 566 17.13 -4.97 -6.17
C PRO A 566 16.27 -6.22 -6.00
N VAL A 567 15.07 -6.08 -5.44
CA VAL A 567 14.15 -7.20 -5.23
C VAL A 567 13.69 -7.81 -6.56
N THR A 568 13.34 -6.97 -7.54
CA THR A 568 12.93 -7.45 -8.87
C THR A 568 14.09 -8.19 -9.55
N ALA A 569 15.30 -7.63 -9.51
CA ALA A 569 16.48 -8.27 -10.09
C ALA A 569 16.77 -9.62 -9.44
N ALA A 570 16.69 -9.69 -8.10
CA ALA A 570 16.91 -10.93 -7.36
C ALA A 570 15.85 -12.00 -7.66
N ARG A 571 14.57 -11.63 -7.80
CA ARG A 571 13.50 -12.56 -8.21
C ARG A 571 13.73 -13.13 -9.60
N LEU A 572 14.09 -12.27 -10.56
CA LEU A 572 14.40 -12.72 -11.93
C LEU A 572 15.59 -13.68 -11.94
N GLU A 573 16.62 -13.39 -11.14
CA GLU A 573 17.78 -14.25 -11.00
C GLU A 573 17.43 -15.61 -10.36
N ALA A 574 16.63 -15.61 -9.29
CA ALA A 574 16.17 -16.81 -8.61
C ALA A 574 15.38 -17.73 -9.57
N ILE A 575 14.48 -17.17 -10.40
CA ILE A 575 13.76 -17.95 -11.42
C ILE A 575 14.74 -18.54 -12.45
N ALA A 576 15.73 -17.76 -12.92
CA ALA A 576 16.72 -18.24 -13.87
C ALA A 576 17.59 -19.38 -13.28
N GLN A 577 17.99 -19.26 -12.01
CA GLN A 577 18.76 -20.29 -11.30
C GLN A 577 17.96 -21.59 -11.11
N ALA A 578 16.64 -21.47 -10.93
CA ALA A 578 15.73 -22.62 -10.89
C ALA A 578 15.45 -23.24 -12.27
N GLY A 579 16.05 -22.70 -13.37
CA GLY A 579 15.88 -23.18 -14.73
C GLY A 579 14.62 -22.68 -15.44
N GLY A 580 13.88 -21.75 -14.84
CA GLY A 580 12.70 -21.08 -15.40
C GLY A 580 13.06 -19.95 -16.36
N ASN A 581 12.03 -19.36 -16.96
CA ASN A 581 12.15 -18.17 -17.81
C ASN A 581 11.67 -16.92 -17.07
N PRO A 582 12.57 -16.08 -16.51
CA PRO A 582 12.19 -14.92 -15.71
C PRO A 582 11.27 -13.94 -16.43
N PHE A 583 11.46 -13.79 -17.74
CA PHE A 583 10.64 -12.89 -18.53
C PHE A 583 9.20 -13.38 -18.68
N LEU A 584 9.01 -14.68 -19.02
CA LEU A 584 7.67 -15.25 -19.23
C LEU A 584 6.95 -15.55 -17.91
N GLU A 585 7.68 -15.96 -16.86
CA GLU A 585 7.08 -16.39 -15.59
C GLU A 585 6.83 -15.25 -14.62
N TYR A 586 7.56 -14.12 -14.75
CA TYR A 586 7.43 -12.98 -13.85
C TYR A 586 7.09 -11.66 -14.58
N SER A 587 7.94 -11.24 -15.54
CA SER A 587 7.81 -9.90 -16.14
C SER A 587 6.54 -9.75 -16.98
N VAL A 588 6.18 -10.77 -17.77
CA VAL A 588 4.98 -10.75 -18.62
C VAL A 588 3.70 -10.76 -17.78
N PRO A 589 3.50 -11.66 -16.80
CA PRO A 589 2.32 -11.64 -15.94
C PRO A 589 2.15 -10.31 -15.18
N GLN A 590 3.20 -9.77 -14.57
CA GLN A 590 3.13 -8.46 -13.92
C GLN A 590 2.72 -7.33 -14.87
N ALA A 591 3.30 -7.30 -16.07
CA ALA A 591 2.95 -6.31 -17.07
C ALA A 591 1.50 -6.45 -17.54
N ILE A 592 0.96 -7.68 -17.66
CA ILE A 592 -0.45 -7.94 -17.97
C ILE A 592 -1.36 -7.38 -16.87
N LEU A 593 -1.07 -7.67 -15.59
CA LEU A 593 -1.88 -7.15 -14.47
C LEU A 593 -1.92 -5.62 -14.46
N ARG A 594 -0.78 -4.95 -14.66
CA ARG A 594 -0.71 -3.50 -14.77
C ARG A 594 -1.47 -2.96 -15.98
N LEU A 595 -1.37 -3.63 -17.14
CA LEU A 595 -2.13 -3.23 -18.33
C LEU A 595 -3.64 -3.32 -18.10
N LYS A 596 -4.11 -4.40 -17.45
CA LYS A 596 -5.52 -4.56 -17.03
C LYS A 596 -5.98 -3.42 -16.12
N GLN A 597 -5.13 -2.99 -15.17
CA GLN A 597 -5.44 -1.85 -14.30
C GLN A 597 -5.60 -0.54 -15.10
N GLY A 598 -4.67 -0.26 -16.00
CA GLY A 598 -4.75 0.90 -16.90
C GLY A 598 -6.02 0.86 -17.76
N PHE A 599 -6.37 -0.29 -18.31
CA PHE A 599 -7.60 -0.49 -19.08
C PHE A 599 -8.85 -0.25 -18.22
N GLY A 600 -8.88 -0.77 -16.99
CA GLY A 600 -10.01 -0.65 -16.06
C GLY A 600 -10.32 0.77 -15.59
N ARG A 601 -9.49 1.77 -15.95
CA ARG A 601 -9.77 3.19 -15.65
C ARG A 601 -10.85 3.77 -16.54
N LEU A 602 -11.05 3.20 -17.73
CA LEU A 602 -11.86 3.80 -18.78
C LEU A 602 -13.37 3.68 -18.54
N ILE A 603 -13.85 2.48 -18.17
CA ILE A 603 -15.29 2.18 -18.04
C ILE A 603 -15.61 1.90 -16.57
N ARG A 604 -16.51 2.71 -15.98
CA ARG A 604 -16.96 2.61 -14.59
C ARG A 604 -18.47 2.58 -14.42
N THR A 605 -19.17 3.06 -15.45
CA THR A 605 -20.63 3.09 -15.49
C THR A 605 -21.14 2.52 -16.84
N LYS A 606 -22.43 2.19 -16.91
CA LYS A 606 -23.07 1.72 -18.16
C LYS A 606 -23.11 2.81 -19.25
N GLN A 607 -22.95 4.08 -18.88
CA GLN A 607 -22.96 5.22 -19.78
C GLN A 607 -21.57 5.56 -20.31
N ASP A 608 -20.51 5.16 -19.63
CA ASP A 608 -19.15 5.49 -20.04
C ASP A 608 -18.81 4.88 -21.38
N ARG A 609 -18.08 5.63 -22.19
CA ARG A 609 -17.57 5.19 -23.49
C ARG A 609 -16.17 5.75 -23.69
N GLY A 610 -15.29 4.98 -24.30
CA GLY A 610 -13.95 5.49 -24.58
C GLY A 610 -13.03 4.52 -25.28
N GLY A 611 -11.78 4.95 -25.50
CA GLY A 611 -10.75 4.16 -26.17
C GLY A 611 -9.54 3.89 -25.29
N VAL A 612 -9.00 2.68 -25.38
CA VAL A 612 -7.65 2.38 -24.91
C VAL A 612 -6.74 2.30 -26.12
N VAL A 613 -5.73 3.15 -26.16
CA VAL A 613 -4.78 3.26 -27.29
C VAL A 613 -3.42 2.77 -26.83
N ILE A 614 -2.94 1.66 -27.39
CA ILE A 614 -1.63 1.09 -27.06
C ILE A 614 -0.64 1.42 -28.17
N LEU A 615 0.40 2.18 -27.83
CA LEU A 615 1.37 2.70 -28.80
C LEU A 615 2.57 1.79 -29.05
N ASP A 616 2.66 0.71 -28.29
CA ASP A 616 3.74 -0.27 -28.35
C ASP A 616 3.36 -1.43 -29.30
N GLU A 617 4.01 -1.50 -30.47
CA GLU A 617 3.72 -2.52 -31.46
C GLU A 617 4.02 -3.96 -31.00
N ARG A 618 4.82 -4.13 -29.94
CA ARG A 618 5.19 -5.45 -29.41
C ARG A 618 3.97 -6.25 -28.94
N ILE A 619 2.87 -5.59 -28.61
CA ILE A 619 1.62 -6.28 -28.26
C ILE A 619 1.06 -7.13 -29.42
N LEU A 620 1.43 -6.80 -30.67
CA LEU A 620 1.01 -7.55 -31.86
C LEU A 620 2.14 -8.36 -32.49
N SER A 621 3.40 -7.91 -32.33
CA SER A 621 4.54 -8.49 -33.05
C SER A 621 5.36 -9.48 -32.22
N ALA A 622 5.28 -9.40 -30.89
CA ALA A 622 6.02 -10.30 -30.00
C ALA A 622 5.22 -11.58 -29.69
N SER A 623 5.93 -12.68 -29.43
CA SER A 623 5.31 -13.97 -29.10
C SER A 623 4.42 -13.94 -27.84
N TYR A 624 4.74 -13.06 -26.87
CA TYR A 624 3.96 -12.87 -25.65
C TYR A 624 2.76 -11.92 -25.82
N GLY A 625 2.62 -11.25 -26.96
CA GLY A 625 1.59 -10.24 -27.18
C GLY A 625 0.16 -10.78 -27.12
N ALA A 626 -0.06 -12.02 -27.58
CA ALA A 626 -1.36 -12.70 -27.49
C ALA A 626 -1.84 -12.79 -26.04
N SER A 627 -0.97 -13.12 -25.08
CA SER A 627 -1.30 -13.21 -23.65
C SER A 627 -1.80 -11.88 -23.07
N PHE A 628 -1.27 -10.74 -23.54
CA PHE A 628 -1.80 -9.43 -23.17
C PHE A 628 -3.22 -9.21 -23.69
N LEU A 629 -3.46 -9.50 -24.98
CA LEU A 629 -4.77 -9.29 -25.61
C LEU A 629 -5.85 -10.19 -25.03
N GLU A 630 -5.55 -11.46 -24.79
CA GLU A 630 -6.45 -12.45 -24.18
C GLU A 630 -6.82 -12.13 -22.72
N SER A 631 -5.96 -11.40 -22.03
CA SER A 631 -6.17 -10.98 -20.63
C SER A 631 -6.99 -9.70 -20.50
N LEU A 632 -7.19 -8.93 -21.58
CA LEU A 632 -7.96 -7.69 -21.56
C LEU A 632 -9.47 -7.95 -21.69
N PRO A 633 -10.32 -7.02 -21.19
CA PRO A 633 -11.76 -7.07 -21.44
C PRO A 633 -12.09 -7.10 -22.96
N PRO A 634 -13.19 -7.75 -23.36
CA PRO A 634 -13.55 -7.97 -24.78
C PRO A 634 -14.03 -6.69 -25.48
N ALA A 635 -13.14 -5.70 -25.63
CA ALA A 635 -13.40 -4.45 -26.33
C ALA A 635 -13.29 -4.64 -27.86
N ARG A 636 -13.96 -3.77 -28.63
CA ARG A 636 -13.84 -3.75 -30.09
C ARG A 636 -12.42 -3.39 -30.51
N PHE A 637 -11.72 -4.29 -31.20
CA PHE A 637 -10.36 -4.07 -31.67
C PHE A 637 -10.29 -3.30 -32.97
N THR A 638 -9.36 -2.35 -33.08
CA THR A 638 -9.08 -1.63 -34.34
C THR A 638 -7.59 -1.26 -34.48
N ARG A 639 -7.17 -1.02 -35.72
CA ARG A 639 -5.87 -0.44 -36.07
C ARG A 639 -5.99 1.02 -36.52
N GLU A 640 -7.23 1.53 -36.63
CA GLU A 640 -7.54 2.88 -37.12
C GLU A 640 -7.92 3.79 -35.95
N LEU A 641 -7.05 4.74 -35.61
CA LEU A 641 -7.27 5.63 -34.49
C LEU A 641 -8.52 6.52 -34.67
N ASP A 642 -8.84 6.88 -35.89
CA ASP A 642 -10.02 7.72 -36.22
C ASP A 642 -11.35 7.04 -35.89
N GLU A 643 -11.39 5.70 -35.73
CA GLU A 643 -12.58 4.99 -35.28
C GLU A 643 -13.01 5.36 -33.85
N LEU A 644 -12.11 5.92 -33.04
CA LEU A 644 -12.46 6.45 -31.69
C LEU A 644 -13.59 7.49 -31.78
N ARG A 645 -13.65 8.27 -32.86
CA ARG A 645 -14.70 9.27 -33.08
C ARG A 645 -16.11 8.67 -33.07
N THR A 646 -16.25 7.42 -33.48
CA THR A 646 -17.56 6.74 -33.53
C THR A 646 -18.18 6.53 -32.15
N LEU A 647 -17.37 6.51 -31.09
CA LEU A 647 -17.86 6.41 -29.70
C LEU A 647 -18.51 7.70 -29.19
N PHE A 648 -18.20 8.85 -29.82
CA PHE A 648 -18.58 10.17 -29.32
C PHE A 648 -19.57 10.88 -30.28
N GLY A 649 -20.16 10.17 -31.25
CA GLY A 649 -21.21 10.71 -32.11
C GLY A 649 -20.71 11.73 -33.15
N ASN A 650 -19.47 11.58 -33.62
CA ASN A 650 -18.83 12.46 -34.61
C ASN A 650 -18.62 11.76 -35.93
#